data_66793654e672bb322fbc596f7f2dcbbf
#
_entry.id   66793654e672bb322fbc596f7f2dcbbf
#
_cell.length_a   1.000
_cell.length_b   1.000
_cell.length_c   1.000
_cell.angle_alpha   90.00
_cell.angle_beta   90.00
_cell.angle_gamma   90.00
#
_symmetry.space_group_name_H-M   'P 1'
#
loop_
_entity.id
_entity.type
_entity.pdbx_description
1 polymer ?
#
loop_
_entity_poly.entity_id
_entity_poly.type
_entity_poly.pdbx_seq_one_letter_code
_entity_poly.pdbx_strand_id
1 'polypeptide(L)'
;MTDNASSQPRIDARAKGTLTVDGLTFKDLDGDGQLAPYEDWRLSPQERAADLVSRMSLEEKAGLMIIGSHYMGDSPLAKNPTPGKLLNEDDSWADKHPISGAPFEKPVLATSGARQGILERHQRFYIVRDNPEADRLAEWSNALQEIAEGSRLGIPVVLTSNPRNHVSVAPPTFGVTEAAGKFADFPGELGLAALQDPALMRKFGDVCRQQWRAAGIHKMYGYMADMPTEPRWSRVNGTFGEDVQLVSDYVREVTLGMQGEKLGPDSLAATVKHFPGGGVRLDGHDPHFHWGQTNEYPTSGSLEKYHLPPFQAALDAGASSIMPYYSRPMNNSAEVMPKNLWFTDSEQFEEVAFAYDDRITNQLLRGQMGHAGYINSDSGIIDAMPWGVEHLTEPQRFARAVKTGVDIFSDMSDPAGILEAVAEGEAGGELGLVEADLEPGCARLLTEIFTLGLFENPYVDPANALAVANDAEMKALGADTQRRSVTVLRNEVGALPLKRDAKLYVDVQQRKDSLFVTGLLRDALREAGVTLVDTIEEAEAAVIWMRPSIFLFTDDKEGVPISVNPADNGVDVDHVVEVQNAVPTTLVVNVTNPWILHEVEPDAAAVLATYEISAANLVAVLLGEATPEGKLPLTMPRSAEAVAAAPRDVPGLDCGDDYPYIDRAGNVYTYGYGQTL
;
A
#
# COMPACT_ATOMS: atom_id res chain seq x y z
N MET A 1 -28.94 34.46 7.15
CA MET A 1 -28.16 34.22 8.37
C MET A 1 -28.77 32.99 9.02
N THR A 2 -28.29 31.83 8.70
CA THR A 2 -28.66 30.58 9.38
C THR A 2 -27.50 30.29 10.30
N ASP A 3 -27.73 30.41 11.63
CA ASP A 3 -26.82 29.97 12.67
C ASP A 3 -26.48 28.50 12.46
N ASN A 4 -25.40 28.18 11.78
CA ASN A 4 -24.68 26.95 11.94
C ASN A 4 -23.75 27.13 13.16
N ALA A 5 -24.32 27.15 14.36
CA ALA A 5 -23.53 26.90 15.56
C ALA A 5 -23.02 25.46 15.43
N SER A 6 -21.77 25.29 14.99
CA SER A 6 -21.10 23.99 14.99
C SER A 6 -21.19 23.46 16.41
N SER A 7 -21.74 22.25 16.59
CA SER A 7 -21.78 21.62 17.91
C SER A 7 -20.35 21.44 18.41
N GLN A 8 -20.10 21.72 19.69
CA GLN A 8 -18.79 21.54 20.29
C GLN A 8 -18.26 20.12 20.01
N PRO A 9 -17.05 19.99 19.46
CA PRO A 9 -16.44 18.68 19.28
C PRO A 9 -16.14 18.03 20.62
N ARG A 10 -15.92 16.72 20.63
CA ARG A 10 -15.41 16.04 21.82
C ARG A 10 -13.97 16.55 22.09
N ILE A 11 -13.77 17.12 23.27
CA ILE A 11 -12.46 17.55 23.74
C ILE A 11 -11.93 16.52 24.73
N ASP A 12 -10.73 15.99 24.47
CA ASP A 12 -10.00 15.11 25.40
C ASP A 12 -8.57 15.64 25.57
N ALA A 13 -8.22 16.06 26.78
CA ALA A 13 -6.93 16.64 27.14
C ALA A 13 -6.34 15.84 28.30
N ARG A 14 -5.09 15.37 28.17
CA ARG A 14 -4.40 14.55 29.18
C ARG A 14 -3.13 15.19 29.70
N ALA A 15 -2.34 15.81 28.83
CA ALA A 15 -1.07 16.43 29.19
C ALA A 15 -1.16 17.96 29.29
N LYS A 16 -2.17 18.57 28.66
CA LYS A 16 -2.41 20.04 28.68
C LYS A 16 -3.72 20.39 29.36
N GLY A 17 -3.89 21.67 29.65
CA GLY A 17 -5.13 22.20 30.21
C GLY A 17 -6.21 22.47 29.18
N THR A 18 -7.36 22.96 29.66
CA THR A 18 -8.46 23.43 28.82
C THR A 18 -8.83 24.86 29.19
N LEU A 19 -9.36 25.61 28.22
CA LEU A 19 -9.89 26.95 28.35
C LEU A 19 -11.41 26.93 28.21
N THR A 20 -12.11 27.84 28.86
CA THR A 20 -13.54 28.08 28.61
C THR A 20 -13.70 29.51 28.12
N VAL A 21 -14.16 29.63 26.86
CA VAL A 21 -14.45 30.92 26.22
C VAL A 21 -15.86 30.89 25.65
N ASP A 22 -16.68 31.85 25.98
CA ASP A 22 -18.09 31.96 25.56
C ASP A 22 -18.94 30.71 25.93
N GLY A 23 -18.58 30.02 27.00
CA GLY A 23 -19.26 28.79 27.45
C GLY A 23 -18.84 27.53 26.67
N LEU A 24 -17.89 27.62 25.79
CA LEU A 24 -17.33 26.51 25.00
C LEU A 24 -15.94 26.12 25.53
N THR A 25 -15.59 24.85 25.39
CA THR A 25 -14.30 24.29 25.84
C THR A 25 -13.32 24.18 24.70
N PHE A 26 -12.06 24.56 24.95
CA PHE A 26 -10.92 24.49 24.04
C PHE A 26 -9.73 23.89 24.79
N LYS A 27 -8.75 23.31 24.06
CA LYS A 27 -7.45 22.96 24.66
C LYS A 27 -6.56 24.20 24.73
N ASP A 28 -5.81 24.31 25.81
CA ASP A 28 -4.73 25.29 25.99
C ASP A 28 -3.41 24.58 25.62
N LEU A 29 -3.13 24.51 24.30
CA LEU A 29 -2.06 23.67 23.75
C LEU A 29 -0.66 24.29 23.93
N ASP A 30 -0.54 25.62 23.92
CA ASP A 30 0.72 26.30 24.20
C ASP A 30 0.88 26.64 25.69
N GLY A 31 -0.18 26.51 26.47
CA GLY A 31 -0.18 26.65 27.93
C GLY A 31 -0.10 28.11 28.41
N ASP A 32 -0.51 29.08 27.57
CA ASP A 32 -0.43 30.52 27.90
C ASP A 32 -1.70 31.06 28.59
N GLY A 33 -2.77 30.24 28.66
CA GLY A 33 -4.05 30.59 29.28
C GLY A 33 -4.91 31.51 28.43
N GLN A 34 -4.62 31.67 27.13
CA GLN A 34 -5.38 32.45 26.18
C GLN A 34 -5.76 31.56 24.99
N LEU A 35 -6.91 31.82 24.36
CA LEU A 35 -7.32 31.08 23.20
C LEU A 35 -6.61 31.61 21.93
N ALA A 36 -5.63 30.88 21.45
CA ALA A 36 -4.95 31.19 20.20
C ALA A 36 -5.80 30.76 18.98
N PRO A 37 -5.63 31.39 17.80
CA PRO A 37 -6.39 31.00 16.60
C PRO A 37 -6.25 29.51 16.24
N TYR A 38 -5.07 28.90 16.38
CA TYR A 38 -4.90 27.48 16.07
C TYR A 38 -5.62 26.53 17.06
N GLU A 39 -5.93 26.99 18.28
CA GLU A 39 -6.69 26.26 19.30
C GLU A 39 -8.19 26.40 19.14
N ASP A 40 -8.63 27.42 18.39
CA ASP A 40 -10.05 27.71 18.18
C ASP A 40 -10.63 26.82 17.09
N TRP A 41 -11.27 25.72 17.50
CA TRP A 41 -11.93 24.76 16.60
C TRP A 41 -13.11 25.32 15.79
N ARG A 42 -13.55 26.54 16.05
CA ARG A 42 -14.57 27.26 15.26
C ARG A 42 -14.02 27.82 13.95
N LEU A 43 -12.68 28.01 13.87
CA LEU A 43 -12.00 28.45 12.67
C LEU A 43 -11.78 27.28 11.70
N SER A 44 -11.61 27.59 10.43
CA SER A 44 -11.31 26.55 9.41
C SER A 44 -9.94 25.89 9.66
N PRO A 45 -9.77 24.60 9.26
CA PRO A 45 -8.47 23.96 9.33
C PRO A 45 -7.33 24.74 8.69
N GLN A 46 -7.60 25.47 7.60
CA GLN A 46 -6.61 26.29 6.88
C GLN A 46 -6.21 27.52 7.67
N GLU A 47 -7.16 28.23 8.30
CA GLU A 47 -6.87 29.38 9.15
C GLU A 47 -6.04 28.97 10.37
N ARG A 48 -6.41 27.84 10.99
CA ARG A 48 -5.69 27.27 12.15
C ARG A 48 -4.27 26.83 11.75
N ALA A 49 -4.11 26.18 10.61
CA ALA A 49 -2.80 25.76 10.10
C ALA A 49 -1.88 26.96 9.81
N ALA A 50 -2.41 28.04 9.21
CA ALA A 50 -1.64 29.24 8.93
C ALA A 50 -1.15 29.94 10.22
N ASP A 51 -2.01 30.03 11.25
CA ASP A 51 -1.60 30.58 12.56
C ASP A 51 -0.52 29.71 13.21
N LEU A 52 -0.72 28.37 13.22
CA LEU A 52 0.21 27.45 13.85
C LEU A 52 1.60 27.46 13.16
N VAL A 53 1.67 27.47 11.82
CA VAL A 53 2.93 27.57 11.07
C VAL A 53 3.70 28.82 11.47
N SER A 54 3.02 29.96 11.69
CA SER A 54 3.67 31.23 12.11
C SER A 54 4.28 31.16 13.52
N ARG A 55 3.87 30.19 14.34
CA ARG A 55 4.36 29.96 15.71
C ARG A 55 5.45 28.91 15.80
N MET A 56 5.60 28.08 14.76
CA MET A 56 6.58 27.00 14.72
C MET A 56 8.00 27.54 14.55
N SER A 57 8.96 26.92 15.25
CA SER A 57 10.39 27.12 14.96
C SER A 57 10.79 26.38 13.67
N LEU A 58 11.97 26.69 13.15
CA LEU A 58 12.53 26.01 11.98
C LEU A 58 12.66 24.49 12.22
N GLU A 59 13.11 24.08 13.43
CA GLU A 59 13.25 22.68 13.80
C GLU A 59 11.89 21.96 13.85
N GLU A 60 10.85 22.64 14.35
CA GLU A 60 9.48 22.09 14.35
C GLU A 60 8.91 21.96 12.95
N LYS A 61 9.18 22.91 12.04
CA LYS A 61 8.81 22.82 10.62
C LYS A 61 9.52 21.64 9.94
N ALA A 62 10.84 21.53 10.12
CA ALA A 62 11.62 20.44 9.54
C ALA A 62 11.20 19.06 10.08
N GLY A 63 10.96 18.95 11.40
CA GLY A 63 10.50 17.70 12.02
C GLY A 63 9.10 17.27 11.60
N LEU A 64 8.21 18.22 11.28
CA LEU A 64 6.87 17.93 10.73
C LEU A 64 6.94 17.34 9.32
N MET A 65 7.99 17.64 8.54
CA MET A 65 8.15 17.24 7.15
C MET A 65 8.84 15.87 6.98
N ILE A 66 8.99 15.09 8.04
CA ILE A 66 9.54 13.73 7.96
C ILE A 66 8.57 12.70 8.54
N ILE A 67 8.57 11.50 7.95
CA ILE A 67 7.80 10.36 8.42
C ILE A 67 8.71 9.14 8.54
N GLY A 68 8.93 8.67 9.78
CA GLY A 68 9.81 7.55 10.09
C GLY A 68 9.05 6.29 10.46
N SER A 69 9.69 5.15 10.29
CA SER A 69 9.22 3.89 10.86
C SER A 69 9.32 3.92 12.38
N HIS A 70 8.31 3.40 13.10
CA HIS A 70 8.34 3.31 14.54
C HIS A 70 7.84 1.95 15.03
N TYR A 71 8.43 1.48 16.12
CA TYR A 71 8.17 0.17 16.72
C TYR A 71 7.73 0.33 18.18
N MET A 72 6.96 -0.66 18.67
CA MET A 72 6.67 -0.78 20.09
C MET A 72 7.92 -1.15 20.90
N GLY A 73 7.90 -0.93 22.21
CA GLY A 73 9.02 -1.23 23.09
C GLY A 73 9.29 -2.73 23.29
N ASP A 74 8.31 -3.60 23.02
CA ASP A 74 8.43 -5.06 23.03
C ASP A 74 8.50 -5.65 21.60
N SER A 75 8.53 -4.83 20.56
CA SER A 75 8.69 -5.30 19.19
C SER A 75 10.01 -6.05 19.00
N PRO A 76 10.02 -7.21 18.35
CA PRO A 76 11.25 -7.90 17.99
C PRO A 76 12.15 -7.09 17.04
N LEU A 77 11.61 -6.06 16.41
CA LEU A 77 12.33 -5.15 15.51
C LEU A 77 12.92 -3.93 16.26
N ALA A 78 12.54 -3.70 17.51
CA ALA A 78 13.14 -2.65 18.33
C ALA A 78 14.59 -2.99 18.67
N LYS A 79 15.44 -1.98 18.86
CA LYS A 79 16.86 -2.16 19.20
C LYS A 79 17.08 -2.97 20.50
N ASN A 80 16.27 -2.68 21.53
CA ASN A 80 16.33 -3.33 22.85
C ASN A 80 14.93 -3.79 23.25
N PRO A 81 14.38 -4.87 22.64
CA PRO A 81 13.02 -5.28 22.91
C PRO A 81 12.88 -5.72 24.38
N THR A 82 11.87 -5.16 25.05
CA THR A 82 11.57 -5.48 26.44
C THR A 82 10.14 -5.97 26.55
N PRO A 83 9.90 -7.25 26.93
CA PRO A 83 8.56 -7.81 27.01
C PRO A 83 7.58 -6.93 27.80
N GLY A 84 6.43 -6.65 27.19
CA GLY A 84 5.35 -5.83 27.76
C GLY A 84 5.61 -4.31 27.77
N LYS A 85 6.77 -3.85 27.34
CA LYS A 85 7.06 -2.41 27.22
C LYS A 85 6.28 -1.83 26.05
N LEU A 86 5.55 -0.75 26.29
CA LEU A 86 4.70 -0.13 25.28
C LEU A 86 5.50 0.76 24.31
N LEU A 87 6.33 1.65 24.84
CA LEU A 87 7.10 2.62 24.05
C LEU A 87 8.54 2.16 23.84
N ASN A 88 9.00 2.22 22.61
CA ASN A 88 10.42 2.16 22.31
C ASN A 88 11.05 3.54 22.60
N GLU A 89 12.04 3.55 23.50
CA GLU A 89 12.74 4.78 23.91
C GLU A 89 14.17 4.86 23.34
N ASP A 90 14.55 3.91 22.50
CA ASP A 90 15.91 3.82 21.98
C ASP A 90 15.98 4.22 20.50
N ASP A 91 16.93 5.09 20.18
CA ASP A 91 17.32 5.36 18.81
C ASP A 91 18.02 4.13 18.19
N SER A 92 17.64 3.80 16.96
CA SER A 92 18.28 2.74 16.19
C SER A 92 18.97 3.33 14.95
N TRP A 93 20.26 2.99 14.79
CA TRP A 93 21.10 3.46 13.68
C TRP A 93 21.43 2.34 12.74
N ALA A 94 21.43 2.58 11.44
CA ALA A 94 21.77 1.63 10.40
C ALA A 94 23.01 2.09 9.62
N ASP A 95 23.94 1.15 9.36
CA ASP A 95 25.11 1.37 8.52
C ASP A 95 24.83 1.04 7.05
N LYS A 96 23.70 0.40 6.77
CA LYS A 96 23.29 -0.07 5.43
C LYS A 96 21.82 0.12 5.23
N HIS A 97 21.42 0.42 4.01
CA HIS A 97 20.03 0.46 3.61
C HIS A 97 19.38 -0.93 3.79
N PRO A 98 18.26 -1.02 4.52
CA PRO A 98 17.67 -2.32 4.91
C PRO A 98 17.20 -3.16 3.70
N ILE A 99 16.89 -2.51 2.58
CA ILE A 99 16.32 -3.14 1.39
C ILE A 99 17.45 -3.52 0.42
N SER A 100 18.22 -2.54 -0.06
CA SER A 100 19.26 -2.76 -1.06
C SER A 100 20.56 -3.35 -0.50
N GLY A 101 20.78 -3.27 0.83
CA GLY A 101 22.03 -3.65 1.49
C GLY A 101 23.20 -2.70 1.18
N ALA A 102 22.98 -1.62 0.44
CA ALA A 102 23.99 -0.63 0.11
C ALA A 102 24.48 0.07 1.39
N PRO A 103 25.81 0.25 1.56
CA PRO A 103 26.34 0.95 2.72
C PRO A 103 25.99 2.44 2.64
N PHE A 104 25.59 3.03 3.75
CA PHE A 104 25.49 4.48 3.89
C PHE A 104 26.90 5.08 4.08
N GLU A 105 27.12 6.32 3.62
CA GLU A 105 28.39 7.04 3.86
C GLU A 105 28.63 7.30 5.35
N LYS A 106 27.56 7.53 6.10
CA LYS A 106 27.54 7.64 7.58
C LYS A 106 26.33 6.89 8.11
N PRO A 107 26.35 6.37 9.34
CA PRO A 107 25.16 5.75 9.94
C PRO A 107 23.95 6.68 9.87
N VAL A 108 22.81 6.14 9.46
CA VAL A 108 21.53 6.85 9.34
C VAL A 108 20.65 6.45 10.51
N LEU A 109 19.90 7.39 11.06
CA LEU A 109 18.89 7.13 12.09
C LEU A 109 17.71 6.40 11.47
N ALA A 110 17.67 5.08 11.61
CA ALA A 110 16.62 4.22 11.05
C ALA A 110 15.29 4.41 11.78
N THR A 111 15.33 4.48 13.13
CA THR A 111 14.14 4.77 13.95
C THR A 111 14.51 5.62 15.14
N SER A 112 13.66 6.59 15.50
CA SER A 112 13.80 7.36 16.73
C SER A 112 13.16 6.64 17.91
N GLY A 113 13.70 6.85 19.12
CA GLY A 113 12.97 6.62 20.34
C GLY A 113 11.74 7.54 20.41
N ALA A 114 10.66 7.12 21.08
CA ALA A 114 9.39 7.84 21.10
C ALA A 114 9.53 9.29 21.58
N ARG A 115 10.21 9.50 22.71
CA ARG A 115 10.40 10.85 23.25
C ARG A 115 11.38 11.67 22.43
N GLN A 116 12.49 11.08 22.01
CA GLN A 116 13.50 11.75 21.18
C GLN A 116 12.90 12.18 19.83
N GLY A 117 12.12 11.32 19.18
CA GLY A 117 11.43 11.65 17.94
C GLY A 117 10.43 12.80 18.12
N ILE A 118 9.54 12.70 19.11
CA ILE A 118 8.46 13.67 19.30
C ILE A 118 8.95 15.01 19.89
N LEU A 119 9.81 14.98 20.91
CA LEU A 119 10.16 16.19 21.69
C LEU A 119 11.43 16.87 21.19
N GLU A 120 12.42 16.11 20.67
CA GLU A 120 13.71 16.64 20.26
C GLU A 120 13.81 16.83 18.75
N ARG A 121 13.26 15.89 17.96
CA ARG A 121 13.26 15.96 16.49
C ARG A 121 11.94 16.46 15.90
N HIS A 122 10.95 16.71 16.74
CA HIS A 122 9.64 17.26 16.38
C HIS A 122 8.85 16.44 15.34
N GLN A 123 9.14 15.14 15.25
CA GLN A 123 8.40 14.22 14.36
C GLN A 123 6.93 14.13 14.76
N ARG A 124 6.03 14.14 13.77
CA ARG A 124 4.58 14.01 14.00
C ARG A 124 3.95 12.90 13.15
N PHE A 125 4.66 12.36 12.18
CA PHE A 125 4.18 11.27 11.34
C PHE A 125 5.03 10.02 11.55
N TYR A 126 4.36 8.87 11.74
CA TYR A 126 5.02 7.59 11.95
C TYR A 126 4.37 6.47 11.14
N ILE A 127 5.19 5.58 10.57
CA ILE A 127 4.76 4.36 9.91
C ILE A 127 4.73 3.24 10.95
N VAL A 128 3.55 2.65 11.17
CA VAL A 128 3.35 1.52 12.08
C VAL A 128 3.85 0.24 11.43
N ARG A 129 4.87 -0.37 12.00
CA ARG A 129 5.49 -1.61 11.48
C ARG A 129 5.10 -2.86 12.27
N ASP A 130 4.61 -2.73 13.49
CA ASP A 130 4.17 -3.85 14.32
C ASP A 130 2.75 -4.30 13.99
N ASN A 131 2.44 -5.57 14.33
CA ASN A 131 1.11 -6.17 14.17
C ASN A 131 0.56 -6.71 15.50
N PRO A 132 0.34 -5.86 16.53
CA PRO A 132 -0.25 -6.27 17.80
C PRO A 132 -1.77 -6.42 17.68
N GLU A 133 -2.43 -6.89 18.76
CA GLU A 133 -3.87 -6.79 18.91
C GLU A 133 -4.32 -5.32 18.93
N ALA A 134 -5.56 -5.05 18.53
CA ALA A 134 -6.05 -3.70 18.30
C ALA A 134 -6.10 -2.84 19.59
N ASP A 135 -6.38 -3.45 20.75
CA ASP A 135 -6.33 -2.78 22.04
C ASP A 135 -4.91 -2.31 22.40
N ARG A 136 -3.94 -3.18 22.15
CA ARG A 136 -2.51 -2.86 22.39
C ARG A 136 -2.04 -1.74 21.46
N LEU A 137 -2.49 -1.74 20.20
CA LEU A 137 -2.21 -0.67 19.25
C LEU A 137 -2.83 0.65 19.68
N ALA A 138 -4.06 0.63 20.20
CA ALA A 138 -4.76 1.79 20.75
C ALA A 138 -4.05 2.37 22.00
N GLU A 139 -3.57 1.51 22.90
CA GLU A 139 -2.77 1.94 24.05
C GLU A 139 -1.48 2.63 23.61
N TRP A 140 -0.78 2.05 22.63
CA TRP A 140 0.45 2.61 22.08
C TRP A 140 0.22 3.94 21.38
N SER A 141 -0.84 4.05 20.56
CA SER A 141 -1.26 5.32 19.95
C SER A 141 -1.51 6.39 21.00
N ASN A 142 -2.31 6.08 22.04
CA ASN A 142 -2.60 7.01 23.13
C ASN A 142 -1.33 7.49 23.84
N ALA A 143 -0.37 6.60 24.08
CA ALA A 143 0.88 6.97 24.75
C ALA A 143 1.75 7.94 23.91
N LEU A 144 1.79 7.76 22.58
CA LEU A 144 2.46 8.69 21.68
C LEU A 144 1.73 10.05 21.65
N GLN A 145 0.40 10.04 21.60
CA GLN A 145 -0.42 11.26 21.62
C GLN A 145 -0.21 12.06 22.90
N GLU A 146 -0.10 11.38 24.06
CA GLU A 146 0.13 12.06 25.35
C GLU A 146 1.49 12.76 25.40
N ILE A 147 2.54 12.14 24.82
CA ILE A 147 3.86 12.79 24.68
C ILE A 147 3.75 14.01 23.75
N ALA A 148 3.05 13.86 22.61
CA ALA A 148 2.89 14.92 21.61
C ALA A 148 2.09 16.11 22.16
N GLU A 149 0.97 15.85 22.86
CA GLU A 149 0.17 16.88 23.53
C GLU A 149 1.01 17.66 24.57
N GLY A 150 1.91 16.98 25.29
CA GLY A 150 2.84 17.60 26.24
C GLY A 150 3.93 18.48 25.61
N SER A 151 4.11 18.47 24.29
CA SER A 151 5.10 19.32 23.60
C SER A 151 4.70 20.81 23.60
N ARG A 152 5.60 21.68 23.12
CA ARG A 152 5.43 23.15 23.15
C ARG A 152 4.11 23.64 22.53
N LEU A 153 3.75 23.12 21.36
CA LEU A 153 2.55 23.52 20.61
C LEU A 153 1.45 22.44 20.60
N GLY A 154 1.67 21.30 21.29
CA GLY A 154 0.70 20.24 21.41
C GLY A 154 0.27 19.59 20.08
N ILE A 155 1.12 19.64 19.04
CA ILE A 155 0.80 19.08 17.71
C ILE A 155 0.67 17.56 17.82
N PRO A 156 -0.50 16.95 17.45
CA PRO A 156 -0.73 15.52 17.56
C PRO A 156 0.11 14.69 16.59
N VAL A 157 0.27 13.40 16.91
CA VAL A 157 0.92 12.42 16.04
C VAL A 157 -0.10 11.85 15.04
N VAL A 158 0.33 11.62 13.81
CA VAL A 158 -0.39 10.86 12.77
C VAL A 158 0.27 9.51 12.61
N LEU A 159 -0.47 8.44 12.89
CA LEU A 159 -0.04 7.08 12.64
C LEU A 159 -0.55 6.62 11.27
N THR A 160 0.36 6.18 10.42
CA THR A 160 0.05 5.61 9.10
C THR A 160 0.48 4.15 9.01
N SER A 161 -0.14 3.38 8.14
CA SER A 161 0.22 1.99 7.90
C SER A 161 -0.05 1.58 6.46
N ASN A 162 0.71 0.60 5.97
CA ASN A 162 0.30 -0.16 4.78
C ASN A 162 -0.99 -0.95 5.07
N PRO A 163 -1.71 -1.46 4.04
CA PRO A 163 -2.94 -2.22 4.20
C PRO A 163 -2.84 -3.35 5.23
N ARG A 164 -3.89 -3.52 6.06
CA ARG A 164 -3.95 -4.49 7.18
C ARG A 164 -5.15 -5.44 7.12
N ASN A 165 -5.97 -5.33 6.10
CA ASN A 165 -7.22 -6.08 5.97
C ASN A 165 -7.19 -7.13 4.87
N HIS A 166 -6.00 -7.60 4.48
CA HIS A 166 -5.84 -8.67 3.50
C HIS A 166 -5.30 -9.94 4.15
N VAL A 167 -5.69 -11.09 3.61
CA VAL A 167 -5.10 -12.37 4.01
C VAL A 167 -3.64 -12.38 3.63
N SER A 168 -2.77 -12.72 4.57
CA SER A 168 -1.41 -13.14 4.30
C SER A 168 -1.21 -14.58 4.77
N VAL A 169 -0.84 -15.46 3.88
CA VAL A 169 -0.56 -16.88 4.18
C VAL A 169 0.95 -17.10 4.35
N ALA A 170 1.76 -16.13 3.96
CA ALA A 170 3.21 -16.15 4.18
C ALA A 170 3.57 -15.30 5.42
N PRO A 171 4.62 -15.65 6.17
CA PRO A 171 5.13 -14.76 7.20
C PRO A 171 5.55 -13.42 6.59
N PRO A 172 5.31 -12.30 7.29
CA PRO A 172 5.56 -10.97 6.75
C PRO A 172 7.01 -10.83 6.29
N THR A 173 7.18 -10.39 5.06
CA THR A 173 8.49 -10.06 4.52
C THR A 173 8.90 -8.69 5.03
N PHE A 174 10.13 -8.56 5.44
CA PHE A 174 10.81 -7.40 6.00
C PHE A 174 10.19 -6.05 5.63
N GLY A 175 9.65 -5.32 6.61
CA GLY A 175 9.37 -3.88 6.54
C GLY A 175 8.09 -3.45 5.83
N VAL A 176 7.51 -4.28 4.99
CA VAL A 176 6.16 -4.10 4.44
C VAL A 176 5.28 -5.11 5.16
N THR A 177 4.75 -4.73 6.29
CA THR A 177 3.90 -5.61 7.08
C THR A 177 2.54 -5.66 6.43
N GLU A 178 2.26 -6.74 5.74
CA GLU A 178 0.92 -7.22 5.63
C GLU A 178 0.51 -7.71 7.02
N ALA A 179 -0.16 -6.86 7.76
CA ALA A 179 -0.56 -7.14 9.13
C ALA A 179 -1.88 -7.93 9.13
N ALA A 180 -1.80 -9.19 8.70
CA ALA A 180 -2.94 -10.08 8.62
C ALA A 180 -3.44 -10.55 9.99
N GLY A 181 -4.72 -10.87 10.08
CA GLY A 181 -5.32 -11.62 11.18
C GLY A 181 -5.68 -10.81 12.41
N LYS A 182 -5.44 -9.49 12.44
CA LYS A 182 -5.79 -8.62 13.57
C LYS A 182 -7.07 -7.82 13.34
N PHE A 183 -7.45 -7.67 12.09
CA PHE A 183 -8.68 -7.03 11.61
C PHE A 183 -9.50 -8.02 10.79
N ALA A 184 -10.53 -7.57 10.11
CA ALA A 184 -11.27 -8.40 9.17
C ALA A 184 -10.41 -8.69 7.93
N ASP A 185 -10.18 -9.97 7.63
CA ASP A 185 -9.35 -10.42 6.52
C ASP A 185 -10.19 -10.54 5.23
N PHE A 186 -9.87 -9.72 4.24
CA PHE A 186 -10.37 -9.78 2.88
C PHE A 186 -9.37 -10.50 1.97
N PRO A 187 -9.73 -10.91 0.74
CA PRO A 187 -8.75 -11.41 -0.22
C PRO A 187 -7.74 -10.31 -0.57
N GLY A 188 -6.66 -10.65 -1.26
CA GLY A 188 -5.75 -9.66 -1.85
C GLY A 188 -6.47 -8.72 -2.80
N GLU A 189 -5.82 -7.61 -3.17
CA GLU A 189 -6.37 -6.56 -4.03
C GLU A 189 -6.90 -7.10 -5.36
N LEU A 190 -6.19 -8.04 -5.99
CA LEU A 190 -6.67 -8.75 -7.20
C LEU A 190 -7.93 -9.57 -6.93
N GLY A 191 -8.12 -10.09 -5.72
CA GLY A 191 -9.34 -10.82 -5.35
C GLY A 191 -10.55 -9.90 -5.16
N LEU A 192 -10.34 -8.70 -4.63
CA LEU A 192 -11.36 -7.66 -4.65
C LEU A 192 -11.73 -7.31 -6.11
N ALA A 193 -10.72 -7.11 -6.96
CA ALA A 193 -10.90 -6.79 -8.37
C ALA A 193 -11.62 -7.90 -9.16
N ALA A 194 -11.41 -9.17 -8.79
CA ALA A 194 -12.09 -10.30 -9.41
C ALA A 194 -13.61 -10.26 -9.25
N LEU A 195 -14.12 -9.56 -8.24
CA LEU A 195 -15.57 -9.43 -8.04
C LEU A 195 -16.23 -8.33 -8.88
N GLN A 196 -15.44 -7.41 -9.44
CA GLN A 196 -15.95 -6.32 -10.28
C GLN A 196 -17.12 -5.54 -9.62
N ASP A 197 -17.06 -5.33 -8.30
CA ASP A 197 -18.11 -4.72 -7.49
C ASP A 197 -17.61 -3.44 -6.79
N PRO A 198 -17.76 -2.26 -7.40
CA PRO A 198 -17.37 -0.99 -6.78
C PRO A 198 -18.09 -0.68 -5.46
N ALA A 199 -19.34 -1.17 -5.29
CA ALA A 199 -20.08 -0.96 -4.04
C ALA A 199 -19.48 -1.76 -2.88
N LEU A 200 -18.94 -2.96 -3.17
CA LEU A 200 -18.18 -3.74 -2.20
C LEU A 200 -16.88 -3.02 -1.81
N MET A 201 -16.20 -2.37 -2.78
CA MET A 201 -14.98 -1.60 -2.51
C MET A 201 -15.24 -0.44 -1.53
N ARG A 202 -16.39 0.26 -1.66
CA ARG A 202 -16.78 1.30 -0.69
C ARG A 202 -16.99 0.71 0.71
N LYS A 203 -17.66 -0.45 0.81
CA LYS A 203 -17.86 -1.14 2.10
C LYS A 203 -16.53 -1.62 2.70
N PHE A 204 -15.64 -2.15 1.87
CA PHE A 204 -14.31 -2.55 2.29
C PHE A 204 -13.53 -1.36 2.87
N GLY A 205 -13.51 -0.22 2.18
CA GLY A 205 -12.89 1.02 2.67
C GLY A 205 -13.50 1.49 3.99
N ASP A 206 -14.81 1.37 4.17
CA ASP A 206 -15.50 1.72 5.41
C ASP A 206 -15.14 0.78 6.57
N VAL A 207 -14.99 -0.52 6.31
CA VAL A 207 -14.47 -1.49 7.31
C VAL A 207 -13.05 -1.11 7.75
N CYS A 208 -12.16 -0.83 6.80
CA CYS A 208 -10.81 -0.35 7.11
C CYS A 208 -10.86 0.91 7.99
N ARG A 209 -11.68 1.90 7.61
CA ARG A 209 -11.85 3.15 8.36
C ARG A 209 -12.27 2.90 9.81
N GLN A 210 -13.31 2.09 10.02
CA GLN A 210 -13.82 1.83 11.35
C GLN A 210 -12.79 1.11 12.23
N GLN A 211 -12.15 0.06 11.71
CA GLN A 211 -11.21 -0.75 12.47
C GLN A 211 -9.91 0.00 12.79
N TRP A 212 -9.36 0.73 11.80
CA TRP A 212 -8.11 1.46 11.99
C TRP A 212 -8.27 2.67 12.88
N ARG A 213 -9.34 3.47 12.67
CA ARG A 213 -9.62 4.63 13.52
C ARG A 213 -9.87 4.23 14.97
N ALA A 214 -10.58 3.13 15.21
CA ALA A 214 -10.77 2.60 16.56
C ALA A 214 -9.44 2.20 17.22
N ALA A 215 -8.47 1.70 16.45
CA ALA A 215 -7.14 1.30 16.92
C ALA A 215 -6.13 2.46 16.99
N GLY A 216 -6.53 3.69 16.62
CA GLY A 216 -5.67 4.87 16.67
C GLY A 216 -4.75 5.04 15.45
N ILE A 217 -5.02 4.34 14.34
CA ILE A 217 -4.37 4.60 13.05
C ILE A 217 -5.18 5.63 12.28
N HIS A 218 -4.52 6.66 11.74
CA HIS A 218 -5.18 7.83 11.17
C HIS A 218 -5.12 7.87 9.65
N LYS A 219 -4.19 7.12 9.05
CA LYS A 219 -3.89 7.21 7.63
C LYS A 219 -3.48 5.87 7.04
N MET A 220 -3.94 5.59 5.83
CA MET A 220 -3.50 4.46 5.03
C MET A 220 -2.43 4.88 4.02
N TYR A 221 -1.33 4.13 3.96
CA TYR A 221 -0.29 4.21 2.94
C TYR A 221 -0.69 3.35 1.73
N GLY A 222 -1.72 3.75 1.06
CA GLY A 222 -2.40 3.02 -0.01
C GLY A 222 -3.72 3.71 -0.40
N TYR A 223 -4.43 3.17 -1.33
CA TYR A 223 -4.09 2.00 -2.14
C TYR A 223 -3.27 2.38 -3.36
N MET A 224 -2.74 1.34 -4.06
CA MET A 224 -2.05 1.52 -5.33
C MET A 224 -3.08 1.82 -6.43
N ALA A 225 -2.92 2.97 -7.09
CA ALA A 225 -3.65 3.33 -8.31
C ALA A 225 -2.86 2.94 -9.57
N ASP A 226 -1.83 2.13 -9.38
CA ASP A 226 -0.94 1.66 -10.44
C ASP A 226 -1.67 0.68 -11.37
N MET A 227 -1.45 0.83 -12.67
CA MET A 227 -1.87 -0.14 -13.68
C MET A 227 -0.76 -1.18 -13.87
N PRO A 228 -1.02 -2.48 -13.67
CA PRO A 228 0.00 -3.54 -13.79
C PRO A 228 0.25 -3.90 -15.25
N THR A 229 0.82 -2.98 -16.03
CA THR A 229 1.04 -3.16 -17.47
C THR A 229 2.24 -4.05 -17.79
N GLU A 230 3.20 -4.17 -16.86
CA GLU A 230 4.29 -5.15 -16.95
C GLU A 230 3.98 -6.36 -16.05
N PRO A 231 3.67 -7.54 -16.62
CA PRO A 231 3.23 -8.72 -15.88
C PRO A 231 4.31 -9.31 -14.94
N ARG A 232 5.58 -9.03 -15.19
CA ARG A 232 6.72 -9.50 -14.39
C ARG A 232 7.00 -8.65 -13.16
N TRP A 233 6.36 -7.50 -13.02
CA TRP A 233 6.53 -6.63 -11.85
C TRP A 233 6.10 -7.35 -10.57
N SER A 234 6.97 -7.38 -9.57
CA SER A 234 6.75 -8.10 -8.31
C SER A 234 5.58 -7.56 -7.47
N ARG A 235 5.04 -6.37 -7.81
CA ARG A 235 3.97 -5.69 -7.07
C ARG A 235 2.61 -5.71 -7.77
N VAL A 236 2.44 -6.53 -8.81
CA VAL A 236 1.15 -6.71 -9.51
C VAL A 236 0.03 -7.08 -8.53
N ASN A 237 0.32 -7.92 -7.54
CA ASN A 237 -0.64 -8.37 -6.53
C ASN A 237 -1.27 -7.24 -5.69
N GLY A 238 -0.59 -6.10 -5.54
CA GLY A 238 -1.10 -4.94 -4.80
C GLY A 238 -1.97 -3.99 -5.64
N THR A 239 -2.29 -4.35 -6.88
CA THR A 239 -3.12 -3.55 -7.81
C THR A 239 -4.55 -4.09 -7.92
N PHE A 240 -5.44 -3.29 -8.47
CA PHE A 240 -6.83 -3.70 -8.71
C PHE A 240 -7.07 -4.24 -10.14
N GLY A 241 -6.05 -4.90 -10.72
CA GLY A 241 -6.16 -5.49 -12.05
C GLY A 241 -5.83 -4.52 -13.19
N GLU A 242 -6.13 -4.93 -14.43
CA GLU A 242 -5.62 -4.26 -15.63
C GLU A 242 -6.65 -3.44 -16.42
N ASP A 243 -7.92 -3.45 -16.03
CA ASP A 243 -8.95 -2.62 -16.67
C ASP A 243 -8.96 -1.22 -16.05
N VAL A 244 -8.68 -0.21 -16.87
CA VAL A 244 -8.53 1.19 -16.42
C VAL A 244 -9.79 1.71 -15.74
N GLN A 245 -10.99 1.33 -16.26
CA GLN A 245 -12.25 1.81 -15.69
C GLN A 245 -12.50 1.16 -14.34
N LEU A 246 -12.27 -0.14 -14.22
CA LEU A 246 -12.42 -0.86 -12.94
C LEU A 246 -11.46 -0.31 -11.88
N VAL A 247 -10.18 -0.13 -12.23
CA VAL A 247 -9.17 0.41 -11.30
C VAL A 247 -9.56 1.81 -10.86
N SER A 248 -10.00 2.67 -11.79
CA SER A 248 -10.46 4.02 -11.47
C SER A 248 -11.67 4.03 -10.54
N ASP A 249 -12.66 3.17 -10.81
CA ASP A 249 -13.85 3.02 -9.96
C ASP A 249 -13.46 2.49 -8.57
N TYR A 250 -12.54 1.52 -8.49
CA TYR A 250 -12.10 0.93 -7.23
C TYR A 250 -11.31 1.90 -6.37
N VAL A 251 -10.37 2.62 -6.96
CA VAL A 251 -9.59 3.65 -6.27
C VAL A 251 -10.50 4.76 -5.75
N ARG A 252 -11.49 5.20 -6.55
CA ARG A 252 -12.51 6.17 -6.11
C ARG A 252 -13.31 5.63 -4.93
N GLU A 253 -13.87 4.42 -5.05
CA GLU A 253 -14.78 3.88 -4.05
C GLU A 253 -14.07 3.52 -2.74
N VAL A 254 -12.85 2.97 -2.78
CA VAL A 254 -12.09 2.71 -1.56
C VAL A 254 -11.68 4.02 -0.87
N THR A 255 -11.32 5.06 -1.63
CA THR A 255 -11.02 6.39 -1.08
C THR A 255 -12.26 6.97 -0.37
N LEU A 256 -13.42 6.93 -1.02
CA LEU A 256 -14.69 7.38 -0.42
C LEU A 256 -15.10 6.52 0.79
N GLY A 257 -14.85 5.21 0.77
CA GLY A 257 -15.10 4.33 1.92
C GLY A 257 -14.23 4.69 3.12
N MET A 258 -12.94 4.95 2.88
CA MET A 258 -11.99 5.35 3.93
C MET A 258 -12.21 6.78 4.44
N GLN A 259 -12.37 7.74 3.54
CA GLN A 259 -12.41 9.16 3.90
C GLN A 259 -13.83 9.70 4.12
N GLY A 260 -14.86 9.03 3.57
CA GLY A 260 -16.21 9.58 3.44
C GLY A 260 -16.28 10.54 2.24
N GLU A 261 -17.43 11.18 2.04
CA GLU A 261 -17.64 12.21 0.98
C GLU A 261 -16.76 13.45 1.19
N LYS A 262 -16.31 13.68 2.43
CA LYS A 262 -15.35 14.71 2.80
C LYS A 262 -14.49 14.21 3.95
N LEU A 263 -13.22 14.55 3.89
CA LEU A 263 -12.30 14.29 5.01
C LEU A 263 -12.81 14.99 6.27
N GLY A 264 -12.79 14.28 7.40
CA GLY A 264 -13.29 14.77 8.68
C GLY A 264 -12.80 13.91 9.86
N PRO A 265 -13.30 14.19 11.09
CA PRO A 265 -12.81 13.54 12.31
C PRO A 265 -12.96 12.00 12.34
N ASP A 266 -13.93 11.47 11.62
CA ASP A 266 -14.16 10.01 11.54
C ASP A 266 -13.43 9.35 10.35
N SER A 267 -12.75 10.12 9.50
CA SER A 267 -12.09 9.63 8.30
C SER A 267 -10.79 8.89 8.60
N LEU A 268 -10.50 7.87 7.79
CA LEU A 268 -9.16 7.32 7.60
C LEU A 268 -8.57 7.99 6.36
N ALA A 269 -7.57 8.85 6.53
CA ALA A 269 -6.93 9.54 5.41
C ALA A 269 -6.17 8.56 4.51
N ALA A 270 -5.95 8.91 3.24
CA ALA A 270 -5.28 8.05 2.27
C ALA A 270 -4.08 8.73 1.61
N THR A 271 -3.01 7.96 1.40
CA THR A 271 -1.90 8.31 0.50
C THR A 271 -1.97 7.40 -0.71
N VAL A 272 -2.58 7.88 -1.80
CA VAL A 272 -2.70 7.09 -3.03
C VAL A 272 -1.37 7.09 -3.79
N LYS A 273 -0.97 5.93 -4.34
CA LYS A 273 0.37 5.69 -4.89
C LYS A 273 0.35 4.75 -6.10
N HIS A 274 1.40 4.74 -6.94
CA HIS A 274 2.60 5.59 -6.97
C HIS A 274 2.53 6.48 -8.22
N PHE A 275 2.29 7.76 -8.07
CA PHE A 275 2.08 8.70 -9.19
C PHE A 275 3.35 8.87 -10.05
N PRO A 276 3.25 8.93 -11.38
CA PRO A 276 2.04 8.83 -12.22
C PRO A 276 1.72 7.41 -12.71
N GLY A 277 2.21 6.37 -12.06
CA GLY A 277 1.97 4.95 -12.35
C GLY A 277 3.25 4.12 -12.28
N GLY A 278 3.28 3.15 -11.35
CA GLY A 278 4.45 2.31 -11.06
C GLY A 278 4.59 1.08 -11.95
N GLY A 279 3.54 0.68 -12.67
CA GLY A 279 3.50 -0.60 -13.40
C GLY A 279 4.29 -0.64 -14.71
N VAL A 280 4.81 0.48 -15.20
CA VAL A 280 5.66 0.54 -16.41
C VAL A 280 7.10 0.17 -16.03
N ARG A 281 7.46 -1.10 -16.16
CA ARG A 281 8.76 -1.62 -15.73
C ARG A 281 9.57 -2.23 -16.89
N LEU A 282 10.83 -1.90 -16.97
CA LEU A 282 11.75 -2.54 -17.90
C LEU A 282 12.08 -3.95 -17.38
N ASP A 283 11.68 -4.99 -18.13
CA ASP A 283 11.91 -6.41 -17.82
C ASP A 283 11.41 -6.85 -16.42
N GLY A 284 10.40 -6.15 -15.87
CA GLY A 284 9.83 -6.42 -14.56
C GLY A 284 10.60 -5.85 -13.38
N HIS A 285 11.75 -5.23 -13.60
CA HIS A 285 12.62 -4.73 -12.54
C HIS A 285 12.01 -3.57 -11.76
N ASP A 286 12.13 -3.61 -10.44
CA ASP A 286 11.56 -2.63 -9.54
C ASP A 286 12.58 -1.53 -9.18
N PRO A 287 12.16 -0.27 -9.06
CA PRO A 287 13.07 0.87 -8.79
C PRO A 287 13.62 0.95 -7.36
N HIS A 288 13.37 -0.03 -6.50
CA HIS A 288 14.19 -0.23 -5.30
C HIS A 288 15.66 -0.54 -5.63
N PHE A 289 15.93 -0.91 -6.89
CA PHE A 289 17.27 -1.22 -7.37
C PHE A 289 17.67 -0.29 -8.50
N HIS A 290 18.97 -0.01 -8.58
CA HIS A 290 19.54 0.84 -9.61
C HIS A 290 19.20 0.40 -11.04
N TRP A 291 19.19 -0.90 -11.31
CA TRP A 291 18.83 -1.46 -12.63
C TRP A 291 17.36 -1.40 -12.98
N GLY A 292 16.48 -1.20 -11.99
CA GLY A 292 15.02 -1.07 -12.18
C GLY A 292 14.51 0.36 -12.15
N GLN A 293 15.40 1.37 -12.08
CA GLN A 293 15.02 2.76 -11.84
C GLN A 293 14.17 3.41 -12.94
N THR A 294 14.07 2.82 -14.14
CA THR A 294 13.54 3.49 -15.33
C THR A 294 12.10 3.10 -15.68
N ASN A 295 11.31 4.11 -16.08
CA ASN A 295 10.05 3.95 -16.81
C ASN A 295 10.26 4.29 -18.27
N GLU A 296 10.00 3.34 -19.16
CA GLU A 296 9.97 3.54 -20.61
C GLU A 296 8.56 3.34 -21.13
N TYR A 297 8.05 4.33 -21.88
CA TYR A 297 6.70 4.31 -22.44
C TYR A 297 6.77 4.09 -23.97
N PRO A 298 6.75 2.85 -24.46
CA PRO A 298 6.87 2.58 -25.90
C PRO A 298 5.63 2.97 -26.72
N THR A 299 4.47 3.24 -26.07
CA THR A 299 3.20 3.50 -26.75
C THR A 299 2.77 4.95 -26.60
N SER A 300 2.54 5.66 -27.73
CA SER A 300 2.10 7.05 -27.70
C SER A 300 0.76 7.20 -26.95
N GLY A 301 0.73 8.19 -26.03
CA GLY A 301 -0.45 8.52 -25.22
C GLY A 301 -0.78 7.51 -24.12
N SER A 302 0.05 6.51 -23.88
CA SER A 302 -0.22 5.47 -22.87
C SER A 302 -0.36 6.03 -21.46
N LEU A 303 0.45 7.01 -21.08
CA LEU A 303 0.38 7.66 -19.78
C LEU A 303 -1.02 8.26 -19.52
N GLU A 304 -1.53 9.02 -20.48
CA GLU A 304 -2.86 9.65 -20.38
C GLU A 304 -3.99 8.61 -20.47
N LYS A 305 -3.83 7.58 -21.33
CA LYS A 305 -4.86 6.58 -21.57
C LYS A 305 -5.01 5.59 -20.40
N TYR A 306 -3.90 5.13 -19.82
CA TYR A 306 -3.91 4.00 -18.88
C TYR A 306 -3.51 4.40 -17.46
N HIS A 307 -2.51 5.25 -17.28
CA HIS A 307 -1.88 5.44 -15.98
C HIS A 307 -2.44 6.61 -15.18
N LEU A 308 -2.82 7.73 -15.80
CA LEU A 308 -3.37 8.90 -15.10
C LEU A 308 -4.83 8.75 -14.63
N PRO A 309 -5.75 8.05 -15.35
CA PRO A 309 -7.16 8.03 -14.97
C PRO A 309 -7.43 7.50 -13.56
N PRO A 310 -6.78 6.44 -13.02
CA PRO A 310 -6.98 6.01 -11.65
C PRO A 310 -6.59 7.07 -10.61
N PHE A 311 -5.53 7.84 -10.86
CA PHE A 311 -5.14 8.94 -9.99
C PHE A 311 -6.14 10.10 -10.05
N GLN A 312 -6.67 10.43 -11.25
CA GLN A 312 -7.72 11.44 -11.35
C GLN A 312 -8.96 11.01 -10.56
N ALA A 313 -9.35 9.74 -10.63
CA ALA A 313 -10.47 9.20 -9.86
C ALA A 313 -10.24 9.30 -8.33
N ALA A 314 -8.99 9.11 -7.87
CA ALA A 314 -8.62 9.33 -6.47
C ALA A 314 -8.75 10.81 -6.06
N LEU A 315 -8.28 11.72 -6.92
CA LEU A 315 -8.37 13.16 -6.68
C LEU A 315 -9.82 13.65 -6.66
N ASP A 316 -10.65 13.16 -7.57
CA ASP A 316 -12.08 13.47 -7.63
C ASP A 316 -12.83 12.96 -6.39
N ALA A 317 -12.34 11.86 -5.79
CA ALA A 317 -12.80 11.34 -4.50
C ALA A 317 -12.22 12.10 -3.29
N GLY A 318 -11.36 13.09 -3.49
CA GLY A 318 -10.77 13.91 -2.44
C GLY A 318 -9.62 13.23 -1.69
N ALA A 319 -8.81 12.38 -2.35
CA ALA A 319 -7.64 11.78 -1.73
C ALA A 319 -6.76 12.83 -1.04
N SER A 320 -6.48 12.63 0.25
CA SER A 320 -5.83 13.65 1.08
C SER A 320 -4.35 13.84 0.74
N SER A 321 -3.69 12.81 0.20
CA SER A 321 -2.31 12.92 -0.28
C SER A 321 -2.02 11.96 -1.44
N ILE A 322 -1.00 12.31 -2.22
CA ILE A 322 -0.48 11.50 -3.33
C ILE A 322 1.01 11.25 -3.10
N MET A 323 1.47 10.05 -3.49
CA MET A 323 2.87 9.67 -3.42
C MET A 323 3.44 9.52 -4.83
N PRO A 324 4.36 10.41 -5.27
CA PRO A 324 5.12 10.21 -6.49
C PRO A 324 6.08 9.03 -6.34
N TYR A 325 6.24 8.25 -7.42
CA TYR A 325 7.14 7.09 -7.41
C TYR A 325 8.61 7.53 -7.51
N TYR A 326 9.51 6.72 -6.98
CA TYR A 326 10.96 6.99 -7.07
C TYR A 326 11.59 6.58 -8.41
N SER A 327 10.86 5.97 -9.34
CA SER A 327 11.39 5.71 -10.69
C SER A 327 11.49 6.99 -11.52
N ARG A 328 12.35 6.96 -12.52
CA ARG A 328 12.55 8.07 -13.47
C ARG A 328 12.09 7.71 -14.88
N PRO A 329 11.42 8.61 -15.60
CA PRO A 329 11.07 8.39 -17.00
C PRO A 329 12.30 8.50 -17.91
N MET A 330 12.17 7.99 -19.15
CA MET A 330 13.21 8.05 -20.16
C MET A 330 12.71 8.75 -21.42
N ASN A 331 13.57 9.57 -22.06
CA ASN A 331 13.26 10.29 -23.29
C ASN A 331 13.28 9.43 -24.57
N ASN A 332 13.72 8.16 -24.48
CA ASN A 332 13.51 7.18 -25.55
C ASN A 332 12.06 6.65 -25.63
N SER A 333 11.20 7.10 -24.72
CA SER A 333 9.75 6.85 -24.75
C SER A 333 9.07 7.48 -25.95
N ALA A 334 7.92 6.91 -26.36
CA ALA A 334 7.00 7.55 -27.31
C ALA A 334 6.44 8.87 -26.71
N GLU A 335 5.73 9.67 -27.51
CA GLU A 335 5.09 10.88 -27.00
C GLU A 335 3.94 10.52 -26.05
N VAL A 336 4.14 10.74 -24.75
CA VAL A 336 3.16 10.44 -23.69
C VAL A 336 2.81 11.66 -22.84
N MET A 337 3.68 12.69 -22.84
CA MET A 337 3.43 13.93 -22.12
C MET A 337 2.85 15.02 -23.03
N PRO A 338 1.88 15.83 -22.56
CA PRO A 338 1.43 17.02 -23.28
C PRO A 338 2.62 17.96 -23.58
N LYS A 339 2.66 18.50 -24.80
CA LYS A 339 3.78 19.37 -25.27
C LYS A 339 4.08 20.56 -24.35
N ASN A 340 3.07 21.12 -23.70
CA ASN A 340 3.23 22.24 -22.76
C ASN A 340 3.90 21.85 -21.44
N LEU A 341 4.06 20.54 -21.18
CA LEU A 341 4.76 19.99 -20.01
C LEU A 341 6.14 19.41 -20.37
N TRP A 342 6.57 19.52 -21.62
CA TRP A 342 7.88 19.02 -22.03
C TRP A 342 9.01 19.75 -21.30
N PHE A 343 10.06 19.00 -20.97
CA PHE A 343 11.24 19.52 -20.29
C PHE A 343 12.02 20.53 -21.15
N THR A 344 12.22 20.17 -22.43
CA THR A 344 12.79 21.04 -23.45
C THR A 344 11.97 20.95 -24.74
N ASP A 345 12.33 21.69 -25.78
CA ASP A 345 11.67 21.60 -27.10
C ASP A 345 11.79 20.21 -27.74
N SER A 346 12.75 19.36 -27.30
CA SER A 346 13.04 18.04 -27.85
C SER A 346 12.92 16.88 -26.84
N GLU A 347 12.82 17.16 -25.55
CA GLU A 347 12.77 16.19 -24.47
C GLU A 347 11.49 16.38 -23.64
N GLN A 348 10.71 15.31 -23.55
CA GLN A 348 9.46 15.37 -22.80
C GLN A 348 9.66 15.25 -21.28
N PHE A 349 10.76 14.63 -20.82
CA PHE A 349 11.05 14.42 -19.42
C PHE A 349 12.41 15.03 -19.02
N GLU A 350 12.46 15.53 -17.80
CA GLU A 350 13.70 15.55 -17.06
C GLU A 350 13.90 14.14 -16.47
N GLU A 351 15.00 13.46 -16.84
CA GLU A 351 15.21 12.05 -16.43
C GLU A 351 15.63 11.93 -14.96
N VAL A 352 14.75 12.34 -14.05
CA VAL A 352 14.88 12.27 -12.59
C VAL A 352 13.69 11.53 -12.00
N ALA A 353 13.82 11.01 -10.78
CA ALA A 353 12.68 10.42 -10.09
C ALA A 353 11.50 11.40 -10.03
N PHE A 354 10.28 10.90 -10.21
CA PHE A 354 9.09 11.74 -10.38
C PHE A 354 8.89 12.78 -9.25
N ALA A 355 9.34 12.48 -8.03
CA ALA A 355 9.32 13.42 -6.92
C ALA A 355 10.23 14.65 -7.11
N TYR A 356 11.20 14.57 -8.01
CA TYR A 356 12.15 15.65 -8.31
C TYR A 356 11.80 16.44 -9.58
N ASP A 357 10.71 16.09 -10.27
CA ASP A 357 10.28 16.74 -11.51
C ASP A 357 9.11 17.70 -11.26
N ASP A 358 9.38 19.02 -11.37
CA ASP A 358 8.39 20.07 -11.19
C ASP A 358 7.21 19.96 -12.17
N ARG A 359 7.44 19.44 -13.39
CA ARG A 359 6.39 19.26 -14.39
C ARG A 359 5.41 18.18 -14.00
N ILE A 360 5.90 17.15 -13.33
CA ILE A 360 5.08 16.03 -12.85
C ILE A 360 4.32 16.42 -11.58
N THR A 361 5.01 17.00 -10.60
CA THR A 361 4.42 17.26 -9.28
C THR A 361 3.63 18.55 -9.22
N ASN A 362 4.22 19.70 -9.62
CA ASN A 362 3.53 20.98 -9.54
C ASN A 362 2.66 21.26 -10.78
N GLN A 363 3.14 20.99 -11.99
CA GLN A 363 2.41 21.39 -13.18
C GLN A 363 1.33 20.38 -13.58
N LEU A 364 1.62 19.07 -13.60
CA LEU A 364 0.64 18.02 -13.91
C LEU A 364 -0.26 17.75 -12.71
N LEU A 365 0.30 17.23 -11.60
CA LEU A 365 -0.49 16.76 -10.45
C LEU A 365 -1.25 17.91 -9.77
N ARG A 366 -0.57 18.98 -9.37
CA ARG A 366 -1.24 20.11 -8.72
C ARG A 366 -1.97 21.01 -9.71
N GLY A 367 -1.33 21.36 -10.85
CA GLY A 367 -1.84 22.34 -11.78
C GLY A 367 -2.97 21.82 -12.66
N GLN A 368 -2.75 20.72 -13.41
CA GLN A 368 -3.74 20.21 -14.37
C GLN A 368 -4.75 19.26 -13.72
N MET A 369 -4.28 18.36 -12.83
CA MET A 369 -5.15 17.39 -12.16
C MET A 369 -5.79 17.92 -10.87
N GLY A 370 -5.35 19.08 -10.35
CA GLY A 370 -6.02 19.81 -9.28
C GLY A 370 -5.75 19.30 -7.86
N HIS A 371 -4.64 18.61 -7.61
CA HIS A 371 -4.31 18.10 -6.26
C HIS A 371 -4.06 19.26 -5.28
N ALA A 372 -4.93 19.38 -4.27
CA ALA A 372 -4.84 20.39 -3.23
C ALA A 372 -4.18 19.91 -1.93
N GLY A 373 -4.09 18.60 -1.74
CA GLY A 373 -3.47 17.96 -0.57
C GLY A 373 -1.95 18.02 -0.58
N TYR A 374 -1.31 17.35 0.36
CA TYR A 374 0.13 17.28 0.38
C TYR A 374 0.70 16.14 -0.49
N ILE A 375 1.95 16.30 -0.90
CA ILE A 375 2.72 15.29 -1.64
C ILE A 375 3.65 14.60 -0.65
N ASN A 376 3.44 13.29 -0.49
CA ASN A 376 4.26 12.43 0.35
C ASN A 376 5.28 11.72 -0.52
N SER A 377 6.58 11.91 -0.29
CA SER A 377 7.58 11.17 -1.07
C SER A 377 7.42 9.66 -0.90
N ASP A 378 7.87 8.90 -1.87
CA ASP A 378 8.16 7.49 -1.64
C ASP A 378 9.39 7.32 -0.75
N SER A 379 9.62 6.09 -0.24
CA SER A 379 10.70 5.79 0.70
C SER A 379 12.09 5.96 0.06
N GLY A 380 13.03 6.50 0.83
CA GLY A 380 14.45 6.50 0.46
C GLY A 380 14.85 7.34 -0.75
N ILE A 381 14.03 8.30 -1.21
CA ILE A 381 14.41 9.17 -2.35
C ILE A 381 15.62 10.04 -2.04
N ILE A 382 15.87 10.32 -0.78
CA ILE A 382 16.97 11.21 -0.36
C ILE A 382 18.31 10.48 -0.31
N ASP A 383 18.34 9.28 0.25
CA ASP A 383 19.56 8.56 0.61
C ASP A 383 19.80 7.29 -0.23
N ALA A 384 18.76 6.50 -0.46
CA ALA A 384 18.89 5.17 -1.04
C ALA A 384 18.57 5.08 -2.53
N MET A 385 17.59 5.86 -3.00
CA MET A 385 17.04 5.82 -4.36
C MET A 385 16.95 7.21 -4.99
N PRO A 386 18.05 8.00 -4.98
CA PRO A 386 18.06 9.38 -5.51
C PRO A 386 18.21 9.41 -7.04
N TRP A 387 17.40 8.62 -7.74
CA TRP A 387 17.57 8.38 -9.16
C TRP A 387 17.52 9.65 -10.00
N GLY A 388 18.60 9.87 -10.75
CA GLY A 388 18.82 11.05 -11.62
C GLY A 388 19.33 12.29 -10.89
N VAL A 389 19.41 12.27 -9.55
CA VAL A 389 19.96 13.37 -8.73
C VAL A 389 21.11 12.92 -7.82
N GLU A 390 21.77 11.81 -8.15
CA GLU A 390 22.88 11.23 -7.39
C GLU A 390 24.07 12.20 -7.23
N HIS A 391 24.19 13.14 -8.16
CA HIS A 391 25.25 14.17 -8.15
C HIS A 391 25.02 15.29 -7.11
N LEU A 392 23.80 15.40 -6.56
CA LEU A 392 23.47 16.37 -5.52
C LEU A 392 23.83 15.82 -4.14
N THR A 393 24.19 16.71 -3.20
CA THR A 393 24.31 16.36 -1.78
C THR A 393 22.95 16.07 -1.17
N GLU A 394 22.92 15.40 -0.03
CA GLU A 394 21.67 15.10 0.70
C GLU A 394 20.83 16.37 0.99
N PRO A 395 21.40 17.47 1.55
CA PRO A 395 20.65 18.73 1.72
C PRO A 395 20.10 19.29 0.40
N GLN A 396 20.87 19.20 -0.69
CA GLN A 396 20.42 19.68 -2.02
C GLN A 396 19.29 18.84 -2.60
N ARG A 397 19.24 17.51 -2.31
CA ARG A 397 18.12 16.64 -2.68
C ARG A 397 16.87 17.03 -1.93
N PHE A 398 16.96 17.30 -0.62
CA PHE A 398 15.84 17.85 0.14
C PHE A 398 15.35 19.18 -0.45
N ALA A 399 16.27 20.11 -0.71
CA ALA A 399 15.94 21.40 -1.27
C ALA A 399 15.23 21.27 -2.62
N ARG A 400 15.73 20.42 -3.50
CA ARG A 400 15.10 20.18 -4.79
C ARG A 400 13.70 19.59 -4.65
N ALA A 401 13.52 18.55 -3.83
CA ALA A 401 12.23 17.91 -3.62
C ALA A 401 11.19 18.87 -3.01
N VAL A 402 11.57 19.70 -2.04
CA VAL A 402 10.69 20.75 -1.48
C VAL A 402 10.27 21.74 -2.57
N LYS A 403 11.20 22.23 -3.39
CA LYS A 403 10.92 23.17 -4.49
C LYS A 403 10.04 22.57 -5.58
N THR A 404 10.10 21.26 -5.78
CA THR A 404 9.19 20.55 -6.70
C THR A 404 7.88 20.14 -6.03
N GLY A 405 7.60 20.55 -4.79
CA GLY A 405 6.30 20.42 -4.14
C GLY A 405 6.12 19.20 -3.26
N VAL A 406 7.19 18.44 -2.95
CA VAL A 406 7.16 17.38 -1.92
C VAL A 406 7.05 18.03 -0.54
N ASP A 407 6.10 17.58 0.27
CA ASP A 407 5.75 18.18 1.54
C ASP A 407 6.21 17.34 2.75
N ILE A 408 6.42 16.02 2.55
CA ILE A 408 6.88 15.12 3.62
C ILE A 408 7.72 13.98 3.03
N PHE A 409 8.76 13.58 3.76
CA PHE A 409 9.75 12.59 3.33
C PHE A 409 9.61 11.27 4.07
N SER A 410 9.39 10.19 3.30
CA SER A 410 9.15 8.84 3.83
C SER A 410 10.43 8.11 4.24
N ASP A 411 10.28 7.30 5.31
CA ASP A 411 11.31 6.50 5.96
C ASP A 411 12.52 7.33 6.43
N MET A 412 12.26 8.58 6.82
CA MET A 412 13.23 9.49 7.41
C MET A 412 12.90 9.71 8.90
N SER A 413 13.89 9.55 9.76
CA SER A 413 13.76 9.74 11.22
C SER A 413 14.57 10.93 11.76
N ASP A 414 15.36 11.59 10.91
CA ASP A 414 16.20 12.73 11.25
C ASP A 414 15.91 13.93 10.31
N PRO A 415 15.48 15.09 10.81
CA PRO A 415 15.25 16.28 9.99
C PRO A 415 16.53 17.07 9.66
N ALA A 416 17.70 16.62 10.10
CA ALA A 416 18.97 17.37 10.00
C ALA A 416 19.27 17.81 8.55
N GLY A 417 19.02 16.95 7.54
CA GLY A 417 19.24 17.31 6.14
C GLY A 417 18.38 18.46 5.63
N ILE A 418 17.16 18.63 6.15
CA ILE A 418 16.30 19.77 5.83
C ILE A 418 16.87 21.05 6.48
N LEU A 419 17.33 20.97 7.74
CA LEU A 419 17.95 22.10 8.45
C LEU A 419 19.26 22.54 7.76
N GLU A 420 20.08 21.57 7.33
CA GLU A 420 21.28 21.83 6.55
C GLU A 420 20.97 22.51 5.20
N ALA A 421 19.91 22.09 4.51
CA ALA A 421 19.44 22.71 3.27
C ALA A 421 19.03 24.17 3.45
N VAL A 422 18.38 24.51 4.57
CA VAL A 422 18.05 25.90 4.92
C VAL A 422 19.31 26.68 5.24
N ALA A 423 20.22 26.14 6.03
CA ALA A 423 21.49 26.81 6.35
C ALA A 423 22.34 27.08 5.09
N GLU A 424 22.37 26.17 4.11
CA GLU A 424 23.03 26.37 2.81
C GLU A 424 22.39 27.54 2.03
N GLY A 425 21.05 27.63 1.98
CA GLY A 425 20.32 28.69 1.27
C GLY A 425 20.51 30.05 1.93
N GLU A 426 20.47 30.13 3.27
CA GLU A 426 20.74 31.36 4.02
C GLU A 426 22.19 31.85 3.84
N ALA A 427 23.13 30.95 3.61
CA ALA A 427 24.49 31.25 3.26
C ALA A 427 24.69 31.69 1.78
N GLY A 428 23.61 31.75 0.98
CA GLY A 428 23.60 32.16 -0.41
C GLY A 428 23.87 31.03 -1.40
N GLY A 429 23.72 29.77 -1.00
CA GLY A 429 23.77 28.60 -1.88
C GLY A 429 22.55 28.56 -2.82
N GLU A 430 22.77 28.52 -4.12
CA GLU A 430 21.69 28.52 -5.13
C GLU A 430 20.76 27.33 -5.03
N LEU A 431 21.26 26.18 -4.55
CA LEU A 431 20.49 24.94 -4.39
C LEU A 431 19.92 24.75 -2.96
N GLY A 432 20.12 25.69 -2.05
CA GLY A 432 19.58 25.65 -0.69
C GLY A 432 18.11 26.11 -0.60
N LEU A 433 17.54 26.00 0.60
CA LEU A 433 16.20 26.47 0.96
C LEU A 433 16.28 27.77 1.78
N VAL A 434 15.17 28.48 1.87
CA VAL A 434 14.92 29.44 2.94
C VAL A 434 13.75 28.92 3.80
N GLU A 435 13.65 29.35 5.06
CA GLU A 435 12.60 28.85 5.98
C GLU A 435 11.18 28.96 5.36
N ALA A 436 10.90 30.04 4.64
CA ALA A 436 9.61 30.25 3.99
C ALA A 436 9.25 29.16 2.92
N ASP A 437 10.23 28.45 2.37
CA ASP A 437 9.98 27.36 1.42
C ASP A 437 9.29 26.15 2.10
N LEU A 438 9.45 25.98 3.43
CA LEU A 438 8.85 24.88 4.20
C LEU A 438 7.38 25.17 4.54
N GLU A 439 6.98 26.42 4.64
CA GLU A 439 5.66 26.83 5.16
C GLU A 439 4.46 26.28 4.37
N PRO A 440 4.46 26.26 3.03
CA PRO A 440 3.35 25.68 2.29
C PRO A 440 3.15 24.18 2.54
N GLY A 441 4.23 23.42 2.71
CA GLY A 441 4.20 22.00 3.06
C GLY A 441 3.64 21.81 4.46
N CYS A 442 4.19 22.52 5.45
CA CYS A 442 3.72 22.49 6.82
C CYS A 442 2.23 22.84 6.93
N ALA A 443 1.76 23.86 6.21
CA ALA A 443 0.36 24.26 6.22
C ALA A 443 -0.56 23.16 5.67
N ARG A 444 -0.18 22.44 4.61
CA ARG A 444 -0.95 21.31 4.06
C ARG A 444 -1.00 20.13 5.04
N LEU A 445 0.13 19.78 5.64
CA LEU A 445 0.22 18.71 6.64
C LEU A 445 -0.64 19.01 7.87
N LEU A 446 -0.55 20.21 8.42
CA LEU A 446 -1.35 20.65 9.57
C LEU A 446 -2.84 20.73 9.23
N THR A 447 -3.19 21.16 8.02
CA THR A 447 -4.59 21.19 7.55
C THR A 447 -5.23 19.79 7.61
N GLU A 448 -4.50 18.73 7.23
CA GLU A 448 -5.00 17.34 7.39
C GLU A 448 -5.20 16.99 8.86
N ILE A 449 -4.23 17.29 9.74
CA ILE A 449 -4.30 16.99 11.17
C ILE A 449 -5.50 17.68 11.83
N PHE A 450 -5.73 18.99 11.52
CA PHE A 450 -6.91 19.73 11.98
C PHE A 450 -8.22 19.14 11.44
N THR A 451 -8.25 18.79 10.16
CA THR A 451 -9.44 18.21 9.52
C THR A 451 -9.81 16.87 10.14
N LEU A 452 -8.82 16.05 10.52
CA LEU A 452 -9.01 14.78 11.22
C LEU A 452 -9.43 14.95 12.70
N GLY A 453 -9.54 16.18 13.21
CA GLY A 453 -9.97 16.47 14.59
C GLY A 453 -8.99 16.02 15.67
N LEU A 454 -7.73 15.77 15.32
CA LEU A 454 -6.75 15.21 16.25
C LEU A 454 -6.30 16.22 17.30
N PHE A 455 -6.38 17.51 17.03
CA PHE A 455 -6.11 18.56 18.02
C PHE A 455 -7.15 18.55 19.15
N GLU A 456 -8.42 18.28 18.82
CA GLU A 456 -9.52 18.21 19.79
C GLU A 456 -9.49 16.89 20.57
N ASN A 457 -9.41 15.77 19.85
CA ASN A 457 -9.42 14.44 20.47
C ASN A 457 -8.57 13.43 19.69
N PRO A 458 -7.29 13.24 20.03
CA PRO A 458 -6.44 12.24 19.40
C PRO A 458 -6.56 10.85 20.05
N TYR A 459 -7.27 10.70 21.16
CA TYR A 459 -7.31 9.49 21.99
C TYR A 459 -8.42 8.54 21.59
N VAL A 460 -8.14 7.24 21.72
CA VAL A 460 -9.07 6.15 21.43
C VAL A 460 -9.26 5.23 22.64
N ASP A 461 -10.36 4.48 22.66
CA ASP A 461 -10.66 3.51 23.72
C ASP A 461 -10.13 2.12 23.32
N PRO A 462 -9.15 1.54 24.04
CA PRO A 462 -8.60 0.22 23.74
C PRO A 462 -9.64 -0.91 23.75
N ALA A 463 -10.61 -0.86 24.66
CA ALA A 463 -11.66 -1.88 24.72
C ALA A 463 -12.58 -1.80 23.49
N ASN A 464 -12.91 -0.59 23.03
CA ASN A 464 -13.64 -0.39 21.79
C ASN A 464 -12.83 -0.82 20.57
N ALA A 465 -11.52 -0.55 20.53
CA ALA A 465 -10.63 -0.97 19.46
C ALA A 465 -10.67 -2.49 19.26
N LEU A 466 -10.53 -3.25 20.35
CA LEU A 466 -10.60 -4.71 20.33
C LEU A 466 -11.99 -5.21 19.89
N ALA A 467 -13.06 -4.56 20.35
CA ALA A 467 -14.43 -4.93 19.98
C ALA A 467 -14.69 -4.72 18.48
N VAL A 468 -14.29 -3.57 17.92
CA VAL A 468 -14.47 -3.25 16.50
C VAL A 468 -13.57 -4.13 15.61
N ALA A 469 -12.33 -4.39 16.02
CA ALA A 469 -11.45 -5.30 15.28
C ALA A 469 -12.01 -6.75 15.22
N ASN A 470 -12.76 -7.15 16.23
CA ASN A 470 -13.39 -8.48 16.32
C ASN A 470 -14.86 -8.50 15.92
N ASP A 471 -15.35 -7.45 15.27
CA ASP A 471 -16.74 -7.39 14.81
C ASP A 471 -17.06 -8.57 13.88
N ALA A 472 -18.11 -9.33 14.25
CA ALA A 472 -18.46 -10.57 13.58
C ALA A 472 -19.00 -10.35 12.16
N GLU A 473 -19.71 -9.24 11.92
CA GLU A 473 -20.26 -8.93 10.59
C GLU A 473 -19.15 -8.51 9.63
N MET A 474 -18.18 -7.71 10.09
CA MET A 474 -17.02 -7.32 9.30
C MET A 474 -16.15 -8.54 8.94
N LYS A 475 -15.89 -9.43 9.90
CA LYS A 475 -15.13 -10.68 9.66
C LYS A 475 -15.88 -11.63 8.71
N ALA A 476 -17.21 -11.74 8.88
CA ALA A 476 -18.03 -12.55 7.97
C ALA A 476 -18.06 -11.98 6.54
N LEU A 477 -18.11 -10.65 6.39
CA LEU A 477 -18.01 -9.99 5.08
C LEU A 477 -16.66 -10.30 4.41
N GLY A 478 -15.55 -10.21 5.15
CA GLY A 478 -14.23 -10.55 4.63
C GLY A 478 -14.14 -12.00 4.16
N ALA A 479 -14.60 -12.94 4.99
CA ALA A 479 -14.61 -14.36 4.65
C ALA A 479 -15.53 -14.68 3.45
N ASP A 480 -16.69 -14.04 3.36
CA ASP A 480 -17.59 -14.17 2.19
C ASP A 480 -16.94 -13.62 0.92
N THR A 481 -16.30 -12.46 1.01
CA THR A 481 -15.56 -11.85 -0.09
C THR A 481 -14.44 -12.76 -0.60
N GLN A 482 -13.69 -13.42 0.31
CA GLN A 482 -12.65 -14.39 -0.07
C GLN A 482 -13.25 -15.55 -0.89
N ARG A 483 -14.35 -16.14 -0.47
CA ARG A 483 -14.99 -17.27 -1.16
C ARG A 483 -15.53 -16.86 -2.53
N ARG A 484 -16.23 -15.74 -2.59
CA ARG A 484 -16.79 -15.21 -3.83
C ARG A 484 -15.73 -14.82 -4.85
N SER A 485 -14.55 -14.35 -4.39
CA SER A 485 -13.45 -13.92 -5.27
C SER A 485 -12.83 -15.05 -6.09
N VAL A 486 -12.96 -16.30 -5.66
CA VAL A 486 -12.41 -17.44 -6.42
C VAL A 486 -12.99 -17.45 -7.81
N THR A 487 -12.11 -17.60 -8.81
CA THR A 487 -12.47 -17.63 -10.24
C THR A 487 -12.40 -19.06 -10.75
N VAL A 488 -13.49 -19.57 -11.33
CA VAL A 488 -13.49 -20.88 -12.01
C VAL A 488 -13.02 -20.67 -13.44
N LEU A 489 -11.85 -21.18 -13.78
CA LEU A 489 -11.30 -21.09 -15.13
C LEU A 489 -11.77 -22.25 -16.00
N ARG A 490 -11.81 -23.48 -15.44
CA ARG A 490 -12.33 -24.67 -16.08
C ARG A 490 -12.85 -25.63 -15.02
N ASN A 491 -13.97 -26.32 -15.32
CA ASN A 491 -14.48 -27.42 -14.49
C ASN A 491 -15.08 -28.49 -15.39
N GLU A 492 -14.42 -29.64 -15.49
CA GLU A 492 -14.93 -30.79 -16.23
C GLU A 492 -16.01 -31.52 -15.43
N VAL A 493 -16.92 -32.19 -16.11
CA VAL A 493 -18.06 -32.82 -15.46
C VAL A 493 -17.64 -33.76 -14.33
N GLY A 494 -18.04 -33.42 -13.12
CA GLY A 494 -17.81 -34.22 -11.90
C GLY A 494 -16.49 -33.95 -11.17
N ALA A 495 -15.66 -33.05 -11.64
CA ALA A 495 -14.42 -32.67 -10.95
C ALA A 495 -14.69 -31.83 -9.68
N LEU A 496 -15.58 -30.84 -9.80
CA LEU A 496 -16.05 -30.01 -8.68
C LEU A 496 -17.58 -30.02 -8.62
N PRO A 497 -18.19 -29.93 -7.44
CA PRO A 497 -17.55 -29.95 -6.11
C PRO A 497 -16.92 -31.29 -5.75
N LEU A 498 -15.87 -31.25 -4.92
CA LEU A 498 -15.19 -32.45 -4.42
C LEU A 498 -16.12 -33.31 -3.57
N LYS A 499 -16.00 -34.63 -3.70
CA LYS A 499 -16.73 -35.60 -2.87
C LYS A 499 -16.00 -35.81 -1.55
N ARG A 500 -16.70 -35.67 -0.42
CA ARG A 500 -16.10 -35.82 0.92
C ARG A 500 -15.60 -37.24 1.21
N ASP A 501 -16.23 -38.26 0.63
CA ASP A 501 -15.91 -39.67 0.79
C ASP A 501 -14.79 -40.15 -0.15
N ALA A 502 -14.40 -39.33 -1.14
CA ALA A 502 -13.26 -39.63 -1.99
C ALA A 502 -11.94 -39.50 -1.21
N LYS A 503 -11.01 -40.40 -1.50
CA LYS A 503 -9.63 -40.33 -0.98
C LYS A 503 -8.87 -39.26 -1.72
N LEU A 504 -8.52 -38.19 -1.01
CA LEU A 504 -7.93 -37.00 -1.59
C LEU A 504 -6.43 -36.88 -1.26
N TYR A 505 -5.61 -36.79 -2.31
CA TYR A 505 -4.22 -36.34 -2.19
C TYR A 505 -4.18 -34.80 -2.26
N VAL A 506 -3.36 -34.17 -1.40
CA VAL A 506 -3.28 -32.71 -1.30
C VAL A 506 -1.85 -32.26 -1.18
N ASP A 507 -1.46 -31.34 -2.02
CA ASP A 507 -0.15 -30.71 -2.00
C ASP A 507 -0.22 -29.20 -2.28
N VAL A 508 0.77 -28.45 -1.74
CA VAL A 508 0.94 -27.02 -1.98
C VAL A 508 2.33 -26.76 -2.55
N GLN A 509 2.37 -26.19 -3.73
CA GLN A 509 3.60 -25.86 -4.45
C GLN A 509 3.95 -24.40 -4.27
N GLN A 510 4.99 -24.09 -3.47
CA GLN A 510 5.53 -22.74 -3.26
C GLN A 510 6.99 -22.82 -2.76
N ARG A 511 7.74 -21.70 -2.90
CA ARG A 511 9.19 -21.65 -2.56
C ARG A 511 9.52 -21.86 -1.09
N LYS A 512 8.72 -21.33 -0.17
CA LYS A 512 8.97 -21.38 1.28
C LYS A 512 7.74 -21.83 2.00
N ASP A 513 7.94 -22.51 3.11
CA ASP A 513 6.87 -22.92 4.03
C ASP A 513 5.74 -23.75 3.37
N SER A 514 6.02 -24.43 2.26
CA SER A 514 5.03 -25.26 1.55
C SER A 514 4.40 -26.30 2.49
N LEU A 515 5.18 -26.94 3.35
CA LEU A 515 4.68 -27.90 4.34
C LEU A 515 3.73 -27.26 5.36
N PHE A 516 3.98 -26.04 5.77
CA PHE A 516 3.10 -25.31 6.69
C PHE A 516 1.76 -25.02 6.04
N VAL A 517 1.76 -24.47 4.81
CA VAL A 517 0.52 -24.17 4.09
C VAL A 517 -0.22 -25.43 3.68
N THR A 518 0.50 -26.50 3.30
CA THR A 518 -0.09 -27.84 3.09
C THR A 518 -0.79 -28.33 4.36
N GLY A 519 -0.16 -28.13 5.53
CA GLY A 519 -0.75 -28.44 6.84
C GLY A 519 -2.08 -27.71 7.04
N LEU A 520 -2.11 -26.39 6.82
CA LEU A 520 -3.33 -25.58 6.96
C LEU A 520 -4.46 -26.08 6.03
N LEU A 521 -4.12 -26.40 4.76
CA LEU A 521 -5.11 -26.91 3.82
C LEU A 521 -5.61 -28.29 4.21
N ARG A 522 -4.71 -29.20 4.63
CA ARG A 522 -5.07 -30.54 5.09
C ARG A 522 -5.94 -30.49 6.34
N ASP A 523 -5.65 -29.61 7.29
CA ASP A 523 -6.44 -29.46 8.52
C ASP A 523 -7.84 -28.92 8.22
N ALA A 524 -7.96 -27.91 7.38
CA ALA A 524 -9.26 -27.38 6.92
C ALA A 524 -10.11 -28.47 6.22
N LEU A 525 -9.50 -29.30 5.37
CA LEU A 525 -10.19 -30.41 4.70
C LEU A 525 -10.62 -31.51 5.70
N ARG A 526 -9.77 -31.85 6.70
CA ARG A 526 -10.12 -32.81 7.76
C ARG A 526 -11.29 -32.32 8.62
N GLU A 527 -11.26 -31.03 9.00
CA GLU A 527 -12.35 -30.39 9.75
C GLU A 527 -13.67 -30.42 8.96
N ALA A 528 -13.59 -30.31 7.64
CA ALA A 528 -14.71 -30.45 6.73
C ALA A 528 -15.13 -31.92 6.47
N GLY A 529 -14.46 -32.91 7.08
CA GLY A 529 -14.81 -34.32 6.98
C GLY A 529 -14.33 -35.02 5.71
N VAL A 530 -13.29 -34.49 5.02
CA VAL A 530 -12.70 -35.10 3.83
C VAL A 530 -11.70 -36.19 4.21
N THR A 531 -11.68 -37.30 3.51
CA THR A 531 -10.72 -38.39 3.69
C THR A 531 -9.42 -38.06 2.95
N LEU A 532 -8.33 -37.84 3.68
CA LEU A 532 -7.02 -37.54 3.09
C LEU A 532 -6.11 -38.76 3.07
N VAL A 533 -5.34 -38.91 1.99
CA VAL A 533 -4.26 -39.91 1.83
C VAL A 533 -2.91 -39.19 1.67
N ASP A 534 -1.83 -39.97 1.91
CA ASP A 534 -0.48 -39.42 1.90
C ASP A 534 0.28 -39.69 0.58
N THR A 535 -0.22 -40.62 -0.24
CA THR A 535 0.40 -40.97 -1.51
C THR A 535 -0.60 -40.86 -2.67
N ILE A 536 -0.08 -40.64 -3.87
CA ILE A 536 -0.88 -40.51 -5.10
C ILE A 536 -1.55 -41.85 -5.43
N GLU A 537 -0.88 -42.98 -5.17
CA GLU A 537 -1.36 -44.32 -5.47
C GLU A 537 -2.61 -44.70 -4.67
N GLU A 538 -2.81 -44.09 -3.50
CA GLU A 538 -4.00 -44.29 -2.67
C GLU A 538 -5.14 -43.34 -3.02
N ALA A 539 -4.87 -42.32 -3.85
CA ALA A 539 -5.80 -41.24 -4.11
C ALA A 539 -6.82 -41.61 -5.20
N GLU A 540 -8.04 -41.09 -5.06
CA GLU A 540 -9.10 -41.11 -6.08
C GLU A 540 -9.21 -39.76 -6.79
N ALA A 541 -8.71 -38.70 -6.18
CA ALA A 541 -8.60 -37.35 -6.72
C ALA A 541 -7.47 -36.59 -6.01
N ALA A 542 -7.06 -35.47 -6.60
CA ALA A 542 -6.05 -34.60 -6.00
C ALA A 542 -6.45 -33.13 -6.03
N VAL A 543 -5.91 -32.36 -5.09
CA VAL A 543 -5.86 -30.89 -5.11
C VAL A 543 -4.41 -30.46 -5.03
N ILE A 544 -3.96 -29.72 -6.01
CA ILE A 544 -2.67 -29.03 -5.99
C ILE A 544 -2.95 -27.54 -5.91
N TRP A 545 -2.50 -26.90 -4.82
CA TRP A 545 -2.53 -25.45 -4.68
C TRP A 545 -1.17 -24.86 -5.05
N MET A 546 -1.09 -24.40 -6.28
CA MET A 546 0.08 -23.75 -6.83
C MET A 546 0.11 -22.27 -6.40
N ARG A 547 1.16 -21.87 -5.72
CA ARG A 547 1.36 -20.52 -5.17
C ARG A 547 2.72 -19.95 -5.59
N PRO A 548 2.94 -19.74 -6.88
CA PRO A 548 4.18 -19.12 -7.36
C PRO A 548 4.25 -17.67 -6.86
N SER A 549 5.47 -17.18 -6.66
CA SER A 549 5.69 -15.82 -6.17
C SER A 549 7.01 -15.24 -6.67
N ILE A 550 6.99 -13.94 -6.99
CA ILE A 550 8.18 -13.13 -7.27
C ILE A 550 8.51 -12.36 -6.02
N PHE A 551 9.67 -12.65 -5.42
CA PHE A 551 10.16 -11.91 -4.26
C PHE A 551 11.07 -10.76 -4.67
N LEU A 552 10.60 -9.53 -4.52
CA LEU A 552 11.30 -8.30 -4.91
C LEU A 552 12.80 -8.32 -4.52
N PHE A 553 13.13 -8.64 -3.27
CA PHE A 553 14.50 -8.54 -2.77
C PHE A 553 15.40 -9.75 -3.03
N THR A 554 14.88 -10.82 -3.63
CA THR A 554 15.67 -12.03 -3.91
C THR A 554 15.69 -12.41 -5.38
N ASP A 555 14.66 -12.06 -6.13
CA ASP A 555 14.51 -12.47 -7.53
C ASP A 555 14.87 -11.36 -8.50
N ASP A 556 14.73 -10.09 -8.08
CA ASP A 556 15.13 -8.94 -8.87
C ASP A 556 16.66 -8.80 -8.85
N LYS A 557 17.29 -9.13 -10.00
CA LYS A 557 18.75 -9.14 -10.15
C LYS A 557 19.15 -8.41 -11.43
N GLU A 558 20.26 -7.68 -11.34
CA GLU A 558 20.82 -6.93 -12.48
C GLU A 558 21.07 -7.84 -13.70
N GLY A 559 20.51 -7.43 -14.84
CA GLY A 559 20.72 -8.10 -16.13
C GLY A 559 20.00 -9.45 -16.29
N VAL A 560 19.12 -9.83 -15.36
CA VAL A 560 18.34 -11.06 -15.44
C VAL A 560 16.85 -10.70 -15.47
N PRO A 561 16.17 -10.83 -16.61
CA PRO A 561 14.72 -10.58 -16.69
C PRO A 561 13.96 -11.41 -15.67
N ILE A 562 12.96 -10.81 -15.03
CA ILE A 562 12.08 -11.51 -14.10
C ILE A 562 11.15 -12.42 -14.91
N SER A 563 10.89 -13.62 -14.39
CA SER A 563 10.06 -14.63 -15.04
C SER A 563 8.68 -14.72 -14.41
N VAL A 564 7.64 -14.89 -15.23
CA VAL A 564 6.29 -15.30 -14.81
C VAL A 564 6.01 -16.78 -15.13
N ASN A 565 7.05 -17.58 -15.34
CA ASN A 565 6.97 -19.03 -15.39
C ASN A 565 6.82 -19.60 -13.98
N PRO A 566 5.83 -20.45 -13.70
CA PRO A 566 5.67 -21.10 -12.39
C PRO A 566 6.91 -21.89 -11.95
N ALA A 567 7.60 -22.58 -12.86
CA ALA A 567 8.83 -23.32 -12.56
C ALA A 567 9.93 -22.46 -11.95
N ASP A 568 10.11 -21.23 -12.44
CA ASP A 568 11.11 -20.27 -11.92
C ASP A 568 10.68 -19.68 -10.57
N ASN A 569 9.40 -19.83 -10.20
CA ASN A 569 8.74 -19.19 -9.08
C ASN A 569 8.25 -20.15 -8.00
N GLY A 570 8.94 -21.31 -7.87
CA GLY A 570 8.78 -22.23 -6.75
C GLY A 570 7.74 -23.34 -6.95
N VAL A 571 7.39 -23.64 -8.20
CA VAL A 571 6.51 -24.76 -8.56
C VAL A 571 7.32 -25.87 -9.20
N ASP A 572 7.17 -27.08 -8.69
CA ASP A 572 7.68 -28.30 -9.34
C ASP A 572 6.68 -28.74 -10.40
N VAL A 573 6.89 -28.29 -11.63
CA VAL A 573 6.01 -28.55 -12.78
C VAL A 573 5.94 -30.06 -13.08
N ASP A 574 7.06 -30.77 -13.00
CA ASP A 574 7.10 -32.22 -13.27
C ASP A 574 6.21 -32.98 -12.28
N HIS A 575 6.26 -32.62 -10.98
CA HIS A 575 5.39 -33.19 -9.96
C HIS A 575 3.90 -32.85 -10.20
N VAL A 576 3.58 -31.62 -10.55
CA VAL A 576 2.20 -31.20 -10.88
C VAL A 576 1.65 -32.06 -12.00
N VAL A 577 2.42 -32.23 -13.09
CA VAL A 577 2.04 -33.06 -14.25
C VAL A 577 1.95 -34.53 -13.89
N GLU A 578 2.86 -35.07 -13.06
CA GLU A 578 2.82 -36.44 -12.57
C GLU A 578 1.49 -36.73 -11.83
N VAL A 579 1.08 -35.87 -10.92
CA VAL A 579 -0.19 -36.00 -10.17
C VAL A 579 -1.40 -35.96 -11.11
N GLN A 580 -1.42 -35.03 -12.05
CA GLN A 580 -2.51 -34.90 -13.03
C GLN A 580 -2.63 -36.13 -13.92
N ASN A 581 -1.52 -36.76 -14.29
CA ASN A 581 -1.51 -38.00 -15.07
C ASN A 581 -1.99 -39.22 -14.27
N ALA A 582 -1.84 -39.18 -12.94
CA ALA A 582 -2.19 -40.29 -12.09
C ALA A 582 -3.67 -40.30 -11.67
N VAL A 583 -4.23 -39.14 -11.31
CA VAL A 583 -5.60 -39.00 -10.79
C VAL A 583 -6.24 -37.68 -11.25
N PRO A 584 -7.59 -37.61 -11.36
CA PRO A 584 -8.27 -36.35 -11.59
C PRO A 584 -7.87 -35.28 -10.61
N THR A 585 -7.27 -34.20 -11.09
CA THR A 585 -6.66 -33.17 -10.24
C THR A 585 -7.37 -31.83 -10.41
N THR A 586 -7.73 -31.22 -9.30
CA THR A 586 -8.09 -29.79 -9.22
C THR A 586 -6.83 -28.99 -9.02
N LEU A 587 -6.47 -28.19 -10.02
CA LEU A 587 -5.37 -27.21 -9.96
C LEU A 587 -5.93 -25.89 -9.45
N VAL A 588 -5.41 -25.42 -8.33
CA VAL A 588 -5.71 -24.10 -7.76
C VAL A 588 -4.49 -23.21 -7.95
N VAL A 589 -4.64 -22.11 -8.67
CA VAL A 589 -3.55 -21.18 -8.96
C VAL A 589 -3.74 -19.92 -8.14
N ASN A 590 -2.80 -19.61 -7.25
CA ASN A 590 -2.78 -18.32 -6.57
C ASN A 590 -2.16 -17.27 -7.50
N VAL A 591 -2.98 -16.30 -7.89
CA VAL A 591 -2.62 -15.29 -8.89
C VAL A 591 -2.12 -14.05 -8.17
N THR A 592 -0.81 -13.95 -8.01
CA THR A 592 -0.11 -12.72 -7.59
C THR A 592 0.42 -11.94 -8.80
N ASN A 593 0.64 -12.65 -9.90
CA ASN A 593 1.04 -12.17 -11.22
C ASN A 593 0.28 -12.96 -12.28
N PRO A 594 0.16 -12.49 -13.52
CA PRO A 594 -0.42 -13.27 -14.62
C PRO A 594 0.57 -14.36 -15.04
N TRP A 595 0.43 -15.55 -14.45
CA TRP A 595 1.32 -16.69 -14.65
C TRP A 595 1.12 -17.36 -16.02
N ILE A 596 2.20 -17.90 -16.61
CA ILE A 596 2.16 -18.73 -17.78
C ILE A 596 1.68 -20.13 -17.38
N LEU A 597 0.54 -20.60 -17.94
CA LEU A 597 -0.14 -21.80 -17.46
C LEU A 597 0.00 -23.02 -18.38
N HIS A 598 0.54 -22.88 -19.59
CA HIS A 598 0.51 -23.91 -20.64
C HIS A 598 1.20 -25.23 -20.25
N GLU A 599 2.12 -25.23 -19.28
CA GLU A 599 2.80 -26.45 -18.81
C GLU A 599 2.05 -27.15 -17.66
N VAL A 600 1.28 -26.42 -16.85
CA VAL A 600 0.67 -26.94 -15.62
C VAL A 600 -0.85 -27.10 -15.70
N GLU A 601 -1.50 -26.48 -16.68
CA GLU A 601 -2.97 -26.41 -16.75
C GLU A 601 -3.60 -27.50 -17.64
N PRO A 602 -2.98 -27.96 -18.77
CA PRO A 602 -3.68 -28.73 -19.78
C PRO A 602 -4.35 -30.02 -19.29
N ASP A 603 -3.74 -30.75 -18.36
CA ASP A 603 -4.22 -32.06 -17.90
C ASP A 603 -5.05 -32.00 -16.62
N ALA A 604 -5.22 -30.80 -15.98
CA ALA A 604 -6.07 -30.62 -14.85
C ALA A 604 -7.56 -30.85 -15.19
N ALA A 605 -8.28 -31.55 -14.31
CA ALA A 605 -9.73 -31.83 -14.47
C ALA A 605 -10.56 -30.56 -14.09
N ALA A 606 -10.08 -29.75 -13.15
CA ALA A 606 -10.61 -28.43 -12.86
C ALA A 606 -9.48 -27.44 -12.58
N VAL A 607 -9.71 -26.18 -12.92
CA VAL A 607 -8.74 -25.08 -12.70
C VAL A 607 -9.45 -23.92 -12.04
N LEU A 608 -8.94 -23.51 -10.88
CA LEU A 608 -9.41 -22.36 -10.13
C LEU A 608 -8.29 -21.32 -10.00
N ALA A 609 -8.64 -20.05 -10.04
CA ALA A 609 -7.75 -18.97 -9.63
C ALA A 609 -8.16 -18.44 -8.24
N THR A 610 -7.18 -18.18 -7.38
CA THR A 610 -7.33 -17.56 -6.06
C THR A 610 -6.42 -16.35 -5.95
N TYR A 611 -6.72 -15.43 -5.02
CA TYR A 611 -6.03 -14.16 -4.89
C TYR A 611 -5.78 -13.87 -3.40
N GLU A 612 -4.84 -14.59 -2.80
CA GLU A 612 -4.56 -14.54 -1.37
C GLU A 612 -5.85 -14.75 -0.53
N ILE A 613 -6.26 -16.00 -0.40
CA ILE A 613 -7.38 -16.42 0.45
C ILE A 613 -6.94 -17.44 1.48
N SER A 614 -7.69 -17.60 2.57
CA SER A 614 -7.42 -18.61 3.58
C SER A 614 -7.76 -20.02 3.10
N ALA A 615 -7.06 -21.02 3.62
CA ALA A 615 -7.31 -22.43 3.33
C ALA A 615 -8.77 -22.84 3.63
N ALA A 616 -9.35 -22.35 4.73
CA ALA A 616 -10.74 -22.64 5.09
C ALA A 616 -11.75 -22.11 4.05
N ASN A 617 -11.53 -20.90 3.53
CA ASN A 617 -12.40 -20.34 2.50
C ASN A 617 -12.22 -21.03 1.15
N LEU A 618 -11.01 -21.48 0.80
CA LEU A 618 -10.77 -22.31 -0.37
C LEU A 618 -11.53 -23.65 -0.26
N VAL A 619 -11.44 -24.32 0.89
CA VAL A 619 -12.12 -25.61 1.13
C VAL A 619 -13.63 -25.49 1.00
N ALA A 620 -14.25 -24.42 1.49
CA ALA A 620 -15.68 -24.17 1.32
C ALA A 620 -16.09 -24.09 -0.16
N VAL A 621 -15.26 -23.49 -1.02
CA VAL A 621 -15.50 -23.45 -2.46
C VAL A 621 -15.29 -24.83 -3.10
N LEU A 622 -14.20 -25.52 -2.78
CA LEU A 622 -13.90 -26.85 -3.31
C LEU A 622 -15.02 -27.87 -3.01
N LEU A 623 -15.67 -27.75 -1.87
CA LEU A 623 -16.77 -28.63 -1.44
C LEU A 623 -18.16 -28.17 -1.90
N GLY A 624 -18.26 -27.04 -2.61
CA GLY A 624 -19.52 -26.47 -3.07
C GLY A 624 -20.37 -25.87 -1.95
N GLU A 625 -19.80 -25.55 -0.81
CA GLU A 625 -20.47 -24.87 0.31
C GLU A 625 -20.58 -23.36 0.07
N ALA A 626 -19.79 -22.83 -0.83
CA ALA A 626 -19.82 -21.46 -1.29
C ALA A 626 -19.75 -21.39 -2.82
N THR A 627 -20.46 -20.43 -3.41
CA THR A 627 -20.47 -20.21 -4.86
C THR A 627 -19.42 -19.16 -5.22
N PRO A 628 -18.41 -19.50 -6.02
CA PRO A 628 -17.46 -18.53 -6.55
C PRO A 628 -18.12 -17.69 -7.66
N GLU A 629 -17.81 -16.39 -7.66
CA GLU A 629 -18.36 -15.40 -8.61
C GLU A 629 -17.24 -14.68 -9.37
N GLY A 630 -15.98 -14.91 -8.96
CA GLY A 630 -14.82 -14.19 -9.44
C GLY A 630 -14.63 -14.29 -10.96
N LYS A 631 -14.07 -13.20 -11.51
CA LYS A 631 -13.60 -13.09 -12.89
C LYS A 631 -12.13 -12.75 -12.89
N LEU A 632 -11.36 -13.20 -13.88
CA LEU A 632 -9.95 -12.84 -13.97
C LEU A 632 -9.77 -11.32 -13.96
N PRO A 633 -9.01 -10.76 -13.02
CA PRO A 633 -8.69 -9.33 -13.02
C PRO A 633 -7.52 -8.98 -13.96
N LEU A 634 -6.85 -10.00 -14.50
CA LEU A 634 -5.67 -9.91 -15.36
C LEU A 634 -5.80 -10.92 -16.50
N THR A 635 -5.29 -10.59 -17.68
CA THR A 635 -5.13 -11.52 -18.81
C THR A 635 -3.90 -12.40 -18.59
N MET A 636 -4.08 -13.72 -18.61
CA MET A 636 -2.96 -14.68 -18.51
C MET A 636 -2.22 -14.76 -19.85
N PRO A 637 -0.90 -14.53 -19.89
CA PRO A 637 -0.13 -14.59 -21.13
C PRO A 637 0.05 -16.03 -21.61
N ARG A 638 0.06 -16.21 -22.92
CA ARG A 638 0.24 -17.55 -23.51
C ARG A 638 1.65 -18.11 -23.39
N SER A 639 2.67 -17.25 -23.33
CA SER A 639 4.09 -17.65 -23.24
C SER A 639 4.99 -16.48 -22.80
N ALA A 640 6.25 -16.80 -22.49
CA ALA A 640 7.28 -15.82 -22.17
C ALA A 640 7.58 -14.89 -23.37
N GLU A 641 7.50 -15.42 -24.60
CA GLU A 641 7.69 -14.62 -25.82
C GLU A 641 6.56 -13.60 -25.99
N ALA A 642 5.31 -13.97 -25.65
CA ALA A 642 4.18 -13.05 -25.69
C ALA A 642 4.38 -11.91 -24.69
N VAL A 643 4.85 -12.21 -23.47
CA VAL A 643 5.21 -11.21 -22.46
C VAL A 643 6.31 -10.28 -22.97
N ALA A 644 7.38 -10.85 -23.53
CA ALA A 644 8.52 -10.06 -24.02
C ALA A 644 8.18 -9.18 -25.23
N ALA A 645 7.20 -9.57 -26.04
CA ALA A 645 6.75 -8.82 -27.22
C ALA A 645 5.71 -7.73 -26.89
N ALA A 646 5.03 -7.82 -25.74
CA ALA A 646 4.01 -6.87 -25.34
C ALA A 646 4.62 -5.51 -24.93
N PRO A 647 3.98 -4.40 -25.26
CA PRO A 647 4.39 -3.08 -24.77
C PRO A 647 4.21 -3.03 -23.25
N ARG A 648 5.27 -2.65 -22.52
CA ARG A 648 5.28 -2.63 -21.05
C ARG A 648 4.43 -1.53 -20.40
N ASP A 649 3.88 -0.65 -21.19
CA ASP A 649 3.00 0.46 -20.80
C ASP A 649 1.52 0.27 -21.22
N VAL A 650 1.19 -0.93 -21.74
CA VAL A 650 -0.16 -1.29 -22.20
C VAL A 650 -0.65 -2.51 -21.40
N PRO A 651 -1.89 -2.48 -20.86
CA PRO A 651 -2.47 -3.63 -20.17
C PRO A 651 -2.58 -4.88 -21.05
N GLY A 652 -2.45 -6.07 -20.47
CA GLY A 652 -2.52 -7.35 -21.19
C GLY A 652 -3.77 -7.52 -22.03
N LEU A 653 -4.91 -7.00 -21.57
CA LEU A 653 -6.18 -7.04 -22.31
C LEU A 653 -6.14 -6.25 -23.64
N ASP A 654 -5.25 -5.26 -23.78
CA ASP A 654 -5.07 -4.44 -24.99
C ASP A 654 -3.85 -4.88 -25.84
N CYS A 655 -3.15 -5.98 -25.44
CA CYS A 655 -1.96 -6.47 -26.16
C CYS A 655 -2.28 -7.31 -27.42
N GLY A 656 -3.56 -7.45 -27.78
CA GLY A 656 -4.02 -8.13 -28.99
C GLY A 656 -4.34 -9.63 -28.82
N ASP A 657 -4.93 -10.22 -29.86
CA ASP A 657 -5.47 -11.59 -29.83
C ASP A 657 -4.41 -12.68 -29.61
N ASP A 658 -3.17 -12.38 -29.89
CA ASP A 658 -2.04 -13.30 -29.72
C ASP A 658 -1.44 -13.32 -28.31
N TYR A 659 -1.87 -12.46 -27.40
CA TYR A 659 -1.32 -12.36 -26.06
C TYR A 659 -1.93 -13.40 -25.09
N PRO A 660 -3.27 -13.57 -25.00
CA PRO A 660 -3.87 -14.38 -23.96
C PRO A 660 -3.64 -15.89 -24.17
N TYR A 661 -3.58 -16.60 -23.06
CA TYR A 661 -3.58 -18.06 -23.03
C TYR A 661 -4.96 -18.59 -23.40
N ILE A 662 -4.98 -19.68 -24.22
CA ILE A 662 -6.17 -20.41 -24.60
C ILE A 662 -6.01 -21.86 -24.12
N ASP A 663 -6.94 -22.33 -23.30
CA ASP A 663 -6.92 -23.68 -22.77
C ASP A 663 -7.32 -24.73 -23.83
N ARG A 664 -7.20 -26.03 -23.49
CA ARG A 664 -7.56 -27.15 -24.36
C ARG A 664 -9.03 -27.18 -24.75
N ALA A 665 -9.93 -26.53 -24.01
CA ALA A 665 -11.35 -26.43 -24.31
C ALA A 665 -11.70 -25.20 -25.16
N GLY A 666 -10.72 -24.37 -25.50
CA GLY A 666 -10.88 -23.15 -26.28
C GLY A 666 -11.29 -21.93 -25.43
N ASN A 667 -11.21 -22.00 -24.13
CA ASN A 667 -11.47 -20.86 -23.26
C ASN A 667 -10.28 -19.90 -23.29
N VAL A 668 -10.54 -18.60 -23.46
CA VAL A 668 -9.53 -17.55 -23.48
C VAL A 668 -9.42 -16.94 -22.08
N TYR A 669 -8.25 -17.06 -21.46
CA TYR A 669 -8.01 -16.56 -20.09
C TYR A 669 -7.63 -15.08 -20.10
N THR A 670 -8.61 -14.26 -20.44
CA THR A 670 -8.51 -12.79 -20.50
C THR A 670 -9.23 -12.13 -19.32
N TYR A 671 -8.99 -10.85 -19.12
CA TYR A 671 -9.75 -10.03 -18.17
C TYR A 671 -11.27 -10.28 -18.29
N GLY A 672 -11.93 -10.41 -17.17
CA GLY A 672 -13.38 -10.66 -17.09
C GLY A 672 -13.81 -12.12 -17.34
N TYR A 673 -12.87 -13.01 -17.70
CA TYR A 673 -13.21 -14.44 -17.88
C TYR A 673 -13.40 -15.15 -16.53
N GLY A 674 -14.36 -16.06 -16.49
CA GLY A 674 -14.66 -16.97 -15.39
C GLY A 674 -15.98 -17.68 -15.62
N GLN A 675 -16.00 -18.97 -15.29
CA GLN A 675 -17.18 -19.84 -15.39
C GLN A 675 -17.99 -19.83 -14.08
N THR A 676 -19.17 -20.40 -14.09
CA THR A 676 -19.93 -20.80 -12.87
C THR A 676 -19.63 -22.25 -12.54
N LEU A 677 -19.60 -22.60 -11.24
CA LEU A 677 -19.53 -24.00 -10.80
C LEU A 677 -20.79 -24.76 -11.15
#